data_2ec45920e25907931cf98175b9f27ffd
#
_entry.id   2ec45920e25907931cf98175b9f27ffd
#
_cell.length_a   1.000
_cell.length_b   1.000
_cell.length_c   1.000
_cell.angle_alpha   90.00
_cell.angle_beta   90.00
_cell.angle_gamma   90.00
#
_symmetry.space_group_name_H-M   'P 1'
#
loop_
_entity.id
_entity.type
_entity.pdbx_description
1 polymer ?
#
loop_
_entity_poly.entity_id
_entity_poly.type
_entity_poly.pdbx_seq_one_letter_code
_entity_poly.pdbx_strand_id
1 'polypeptide(L)'
;MKSYRIYLLFLLLAAFSLYGCKKTDSGSGDFDVQFAVPESVTISGDAGTFKFRVLFGKSPLSTDKVIFGDPSGQLNTCDIVSVSSSEFTVSLYKGMVSGQYNVYIRRGNLKKLVGKMKVTIDHSGGSTDIIVNPEAGSTVYGVVVCNGKRISNAVVSDGVEVVKTDENGIYQLKSGKKHKYVFISVPSGYEVMSEGILPKLHRQLVKAPAVPERVDFALQEAPGQDNHTMLVFGDIHLARRTGDQRQFRDFTNDVNDYVTANSGKKIYGITLGDMTWDLYWYSNSYALDDYLKDANAINGLQIFHTIGNHDHDMMYAGDFETVTKYKKIIAPTYYSFNIGKVHYVVLDDIECKNTGKGDADSRYYNESLVQEQIDWLSKDLAFVPKTSTVVVTMHAPLFKDNGNLSAGNGSSLVDMLKQYSQAHVFTGHTHKVYNVDKLASDNIFEHNAGAICATWWWTSYLTPGIHIGQDGAPGGYTIVNVDGDKFKWQFKATGKPVDFQFRTYDRNTMSFTAAKYVPDASDAYKNQFLLYASDYVTTSTSNEVYMNVWNYDPSWKIEVTENGNPLKVTPMRANDPLHLVSYTAKRLNKNAKPSFATRDTRHFFKVKASSPSTTLNIKVTDRFGNIYKEDMARPKEFSTDIYK
;
A
#
# COMPACT_ATOMS: atom_id res chain seq x y z
N MET A 1 25.14 -19.75 54.82
CA MET A 1 25.61 -18.43 55.29
C MET A 1 24.92 -17.35 54.47
N LYS A 2 24.47 -16.33 55.15
CA LYS A 2 23.39 -15.38 54.77
C LYS A 2 23.61 -14.62 53.48
N SER A 3 22.53 -14.60 52.66
CA SER A 3 22.32 -13.71 51.52
C SER A 3 21.93 -12.30 52.00
N TYR A 4 22.46 -11.28 51.35
CA TYR A 4 21.94 -9.91 51.42
C TYR A 4 21.41 -9.50 50.03
N ARG A 5 20.12 -9.19 49.98
CA ARG A 5 19.46 -8.52 48.84
C ARG A 5 19.65 -7.00 49.04
N ILE A 6 20.23 -6.34 48.06
CA ILE A 6 20.27 -4.89 47.95
C ILE A 6 19.26 -4.46 46.89
N TYR A 7 18.23 -3.72 47.30
CA TYR A 7 17.31 -3.02 46.40
C TYR A 7 17.98 -1.70 45.98
N LEU A 8 18.25 -1.55 44.68
CA LEU A 8 18.69 -0.27 44.13
C LEU A 8 17.46 0.45 43.56
N LEU A 9 17.11 1.55 44.20
CA LEU A 9 16.07 2.49 43.79
C LEU A 9 16.67 3.41 42.70
N PHE A 10 16.25 3.31 41.43
CA PHE A 10 16.62 4.27 40.40
C PHE A 10 15.65 5.44 40.40
N LEU A 11 16.13 6.58 40.89
CA LEU A 11 15.54 7.89 40.66
C LEU A 11 15.93 8.35 39.24
N LEU A 12 14.99 8.43 38.31
CA LEU A 12 15.18 9.07 37.00
C LEU A 12 14.95 10.58 37.16
N LEU A 13 16.06 11.33 37.23
CA LEU A 13 16.06 12.78 36.99
C LEU A 13 15.96 13.03 35.49
N ALA A 14 14.82 13.56 35.04
CA ALA A 14 14.68 14.12 33.69
C ALA A 14 15.41 15.48 33.65
N ALA A 15 16.50 15.55 32.90
CA ALA A 15 17.20 16.78 32.61
C ALA A 15 16.43 17.60 31.57
N PHE A 16 15.89 18.73 31.97
CA PHE A 16 15.37 19.76 31.06
C PHE A 16 16.54 20.52 30.43
N SER A 17 16.71 20.36 29.12
CA SER A 17 17.57 21.25 28.33
C SER A 17 16.83 22.54 28.01
N LEU A 18 17.22 23.62 28.65
CA LEU A 18 16.80 24.98 28.32
C LEU A 18 17.56 25.44 27.05
N TYR A 19 16.90 25.50 25.92
CA TYR A 19 17.36 26.27 24.77
C TYR A 19 16.71 27.66 24.82
N GLY A 20 17.52 28.65 25.07
CA GLY A 20 17.13 30.06 25.02
C GLY A 20 16.94 30.52 23.59
N CYS A 21 15.74 30.94 23.22
CA CYS A 21 15.46 31.66 21.99
C CYS A 21 15.47 33.16 22.26
N LYS A 22 16.18 33.92 21.43
CA LYS A 22 16.25 35.38 21.41
C LYS A 22 14.87 36.04 21.23
N LYS A 23 14.61 37.07 22.03
CA LYS A 23 13.45 37.95 21.94
C LYS A 23 13.36 38.66 20.59
N THR A 24 12.16 38.65 20.01
CA THR A 24 11.64 39.74 19.21
C THR A 24 10.38 40.26 19.91
N ASP A 25 10.40 41.53 20.28
CA ASP A 25 9.37 42.21 21.05
C ASP A 25 8.05 42.35 20.27
N SER A 26 6.97 41.81 20.85
CA SER A 26 5.63 42.35 20.75
C SER A 26 4.85 41.90 22.00
N GLY A 27 4.69 42.80 22.96
CA GLY A 27 3.75 42.86 24.07
C GLY A 27 3.29 41.54 24.70
N SER A 28 4.14 40.79 25.39
CA SER A 28 3.74 39.63 26.17
C SER A 28 3.84 39.91 27.66
N GLY A 29 2.76 40.40 28.25
CA GLY A 29 2.56 40.26 29.68
C GLY A 29 2.36 38.78 30.00
N ASP A 30 3.24 38.18 30.79
CA ASP A 30 3.13 36.78 31.23
C ASP A 30 1.98 36.64 32.23
N PHE A 31 1.03 35.75 31.96
CA PHE A 31 0.00 35.36 32.92
C PHE A 31 0.21 33.90 33.32
N ASP A 32 0.14 33.67 34.62
CA ASP A 32 0.54 32.41 35.22
C ASP A 32 -0.59 31.36 35.16
N VAL A 33 -0.78 30.74 33.99
CA VAL A 33 -1.69 29.61 33.77
C VAL A 33 -0.88 28.43 33.29
N GLN A 34 -1.06 27.26 33.91
CA GLN A 34 -0.35 26.02 33.56
C GLN A 34 -1.30 24.82 33.58
N PHE A 35 -1.36 24.08 32.48
CA PHE A 35 -2.13 22.87 32.37
C PHE A 35 -1.48 21.85 31.44
N ALA A 36 -1.81 20.59 31.64
CA ALA A 36 -1.28 19.50 30.83
C ALA A 36 -2.04 19.45 29.49
N VAL A 37 -1.28 19.50 28.39
CA VAL A 37 -1.78 19.20 27.04
C VAL A 37 -1.34 17.77 26.73
N PRO A 38 -2.26 16.80 26.57
CA PRO A 38 -1.91 15.41 26.26
C PRO A 38 -1.29 15.33 24.86
N GLU A 39 -0.32 14.42 24.67
CA GLU A 39 0.30 14.19 23.35
C GLU A 39 -0.72 13.75 22.29
N SER A 40 -1.69 12.92 22.71
CA SER A 40 -2.80 12.47 21.86
C SER A 40 -4.08 12.32 22.66
N VAL A 41 -5.21 12.50 21.99
CA VAL A 41 -6.54 12.32 22.56
C VAL A 41 -7.51 11.86 21.48
N THR A 42 -8.40 10.94 21.85
CA THR A 42 -9.58 10.61 21.03
C THR A 42 -10.79 11.33 21.62
N ILE A 43 -11.48 12.10 20.79
CA ILE A 43 -12.64 12.90 21.16
C ILE A 43 -13.83 12.36 20.35
N SER A 44 -14.97 12.08 21.00
CA SER A 44 -16.21 11.74 20.29
C SER A 44 -16.61 12.88 19.35
N GLY A 45 -17.07 12.55 18.14
CA GLY A 45 -17.43 13.56 17.12
C GLY A 45 -18.60 14.47 17.51
N ASP A 46 -19.39 14.05 18.50
CA ASP A 46 -20.49 14.81 19.13
C ASP A 46 -20.10 15.45 20.47
N ALA A 47 -18.84 15.27 20.92
CA ALA A 47 -18.38 15.85 22.18
C ALA A 47 -18.41 17.38 22.12
N GLY A 48 -19.30 17.98 22.90
CA GLY A 48 -19.40 19.44 23.03
C GLY A 48 -18.31 20.05 23.90
N THR A 49 -17.55 19.25 24.66
CA THR A 49 -16.59 19.74 25.66
C THR A 49 -15.36 18.84 25.78
N PHE A 50 -14.25 19.42 26.26
CA PHE A 50 -13.02 18.71 26.60
C PHE A 50 -12.44 19.20 27.92
N LYS A 51 -11.82 18.31 28.69
CA LYS A 51 -11.23 18.64 30.00
C LYS A 51 -9.70 18.67 29.95
N PHE A 52 -9.11 19.72 30.51
CA PHE A 52 -7.68 19.82 30.74
C PHE A 52 -7.37 19.71 32.24
N ARG A 53 -6.28 19.05 32.58
CA ARG A 53 -5.77 18.98 33.95
C ARG A 53 -4.92 20.20 34.28
N VAL A 54 -5.23 20.89 35.37
CA VAL A 54 -4.42 22.02 35.88
C VAL A 54 -3.13 21.51 36.49
N LEU A 55 -2.04 22.22 36.28
CA LEU A 55 -0.74 21.94 36.85
C LEU A 55 -0.40 23.00 37.90
N PHE A 56 0.22 22.56 39.00
CA PHE A 56 0.72 23.42 40.08
C PHE A 56 -0.31 24.39 40.69
N GLY A 57 -1.61 24.07 40.62
CA GLY A 57 -2.69 24.91 41.07
C GLY A 57 -2.91 26.22 40.29
N LYS A 58 -2.29 26.34 39.10
CA LYS A 58 -2.32 27.56 38.27
C LYS A 58 -3.46 27.50 37.25
N SER A 59 -4.67 27.59 37.76
CA SER A 59 -5.92 27.50 36.96
C SER A 59 -6.12 28.72 36.05
N PRO A 60 -6.76 28.55 34.88
CA PRO A 60 -7.26 29.67 34.11
C PRO A 60 -8.42 30.37 34.83
N LEU A 61 -8.72 31.59 34.40
CA LEU A 61 -9.97 32.26 34.73
C LEU A 61 -11.09 31.76 33.82
N SER A 62 -12.34 31.83 34.28
CA SER A 62 -13.49 31.52 33.43
C SER A 62 -13.64 32.45 32.21
N THR A 63 -13.03 33.64 32.27
CA THR A 63 -12.98 34.59 31.16
C THR A 63 -11.86 34.32 30.16
N ASP A 64 -10.88 33.47 30.48
CA ASP A 64 -9.83 33.08 29.54
C ASP A 64 -10.41 32.25 28.40
N LYS A 65 -9.70 32.15 27.30
CA LYS A 65 -10.09 31.36 26.13
C LYS A 65 -9.00 30.35 25.77
N VAL A 66 -9.39 29.14 25.44
CA VAL A 66 -8.49 28.18 24.81
C VAL A 66 -8.60 28.30 23.30
N ILE A 67 -7.49 28.33 22.60
CA ILE A 67 -7.46 28.43 21.14
C ILE A 67 -6.79 27.16 20.59
N PHE A 68 -7.48 26.50 19.67
CA PHE A 68 -6.95 25.38 18.91
C PHE A 68 -6.53 25.87 17.53
N GLY A 69 -5.21 25.87 17.26
CA GLY A 69 -4.67 26.04 15.92
C GLY A 69 -4.72 24.70 15.20
N ASP A 70 -5.62 24.57 14.23
CA ASP A 70 -5.88 23.34 13.51
C ASP A 70 -4.78 22.98 12.49
N PRO A 71 -4.83 21.80 11.84
CA PRO A 71 -3.83 21.38 10.86
C PRO A 71 -3.70 22.31 9.65
N SER A 72 -4.74 23.09 9.33
CA SER A 72 -4.71 24.10 8.26
C SER A 72 -4.09 25.44 8.69
N GLY A 73 -3.79 25.59 10.01
CA GLY A 73 -3.29 26.83 10.60
C GLY A 73 -4.38 27.80 11.05
N GLN A 74 -5.66 27.45 10.90
CA GLN A 74 -6.77 28.28 11.39
C GLN A 74 -6.84 28.24 12.93
N LEU A 75 -7.10 29.38 13.56
CA LEU A 75 -7.20 29.55 15.00
C LEU A 75 -8.66 29.55 15.45
N ASN A 76 -9.09 28.50 16.15
CA ASN A 76 -10.45 28.33 16.62
C ASN A 76 -10.53 28.59 18.13
N THR A 77 -11.30 29.60 18.55
CA THR A 77 -11.43 30.03 19.95
C THR A 77 -12.55 29.27 20.66
N CYS A 78 -12.25 28.70 21.81
CA CYS A 78 -13.15 27.92 22.65
C CYS A 78 -13.31 28.58 24.03
N ASP A 79 -14.52 28.53 24.53
CA ASP A 79 -14.88 29.07 25.85
C ASP A 79 -14.56 28.11 26.96
N ILE A 80 -14.15 28.62 28.12
CA ILE A 80 -14.01 27.84 29.33
C ILE A 80 -15.37 27.76 30.02
N VAL A 81 -15.88 26.54 30.16
CA VAL A 81 -17.25 26.27 30.70
C VAL A 81 -17.21 26.10 32.22
N SER A 82 -16.15 25.51 32.75
CA SER A 82 -15.97 25.32 34.18
C SER A 82 -14.49 25.31 34.56
N VAL A 83 -14.17 25.72 35.79
CA VAL A 83 -12.81 25.74 36.34
C VAL A 83 -12.82 25.25 37.77
N SER A 84 -11.86 24.39 38.10
CA SER A 84 -11.51 23.98 39.49
C SER A 84 -10.00 24.13 39.72
N SER A 85 -9.54 23.80 40.90
CA SER A 85 -8.12 23.77 41.20
C SER A 85 -7.35 22.65 40.50
N SER A 86 -8.03 21.60 40.04
CA SER A 86 -7.41 20.41 39.45
C SER A 86 -7.69 20.23 37.97
N GLU A 87 -8.80 20.77 37.46
CA GLU A 87 -9.20 20.65 36.05
C GLU A 87 -10.06 21.85 35.60
N PHE A 88 -10.12 22.03 34.28
CA PHE A 88 -11.08 22.95 33.68
C PHE A 88 -11.63 22.34 32.38
N THR A 89 -12.84 22.75 32.03
CA THR A 89 -13.56 22.24 30.86
C THR A 89 -13.70 23.37 29.83
N VAL A 90 -13.45 23.05 28.56
CA VAL A 90 -13.65 23.97 27.43
C VAL A 90 -14.78 23.46 26.52
N SER A 91 -15.54 24.36 25.93
CA SER A 91 -16.44 24.02 24.83
C SER A 91 -15.64 23.79 23.55
N LEU A 92 -15.93 22.73 22.81
CA LEU A 92 -15.29 22.48 21.53
C LEU A 92 -16.07 23.21 20.42
N TYR A 93 -15.37 23.66 19.38
CA TYR A 93 -16.00 24.26 18.22
C TYR A 93 -16.52 23.20 17.25
N LYS A 94 -17.62 23.51 16.54
CA LYS A 94 -18.18 22.62 15.51
C LYS A 94 -17.22 22.49 14.34
N GLY A 95 -17.03 21.28 13.82
CA GLY A 95 -16.17 21.01 12.69
C GLY A 95 -14.70 20.79 13.06
N MET A 96 -14.42 20.46 14.33
CA MET A 96 -13.10 19.96 14.72
C MET A 96 -12.81 18.65 13.97
N VAL A 97 -11.63 18.54 13.35
CA VAL A 97 -11.22 17.39 12.54
C VAL A 97 -10.03 16.66 13.20
N SER A 98 -9.78 15.43 12.81
CA SER A 98 -8.57 14.71 13.24
C SER A 98 -7.32 15.38 12.71
N GLY A 99 -6.28 15.53 13.55
CA GLY A 99 -5.02 16.13 13.15
C GLY A 99 -4.19 16.65 14.31
N GLN A 100 -3.09 17.32 14.00
CA GLN A 100 -2.19 17.93 14.97
C GLN A 100 -2.61 19.35 15.28
N TYR A 101 -2.89 19.64 16.55
CA TYR A 101 -3.32 20.95 17.02
C TYR A 101 -2.26 21.64 17.87
N ASN A 102 -2.09 22.96 17.65
CA ASN A 102 -1.40 23.81 18.61
C ASN A 102 -2.41 24.34 19.63
N VAL A 103 -2.17 24.13 20.93
CA VAL A 103 -3.09 24.57 22.01
C VAL A 103 -2.55 25.82 22.67
N TYR A 104 -3.31 26.90 22.61
CA TYR A 104 -2.97 28.17 23.24
C TYR A 104 -3.97 28.51 24.34
N ILE A 105 -3.54 29.32 25.30
CA ILE A 105 -4.42 30.02 26.25
C ILE A 105 -4.34 31.52 26.00
N ARG A 106 -5.47 32.21 26.07
CA ARG A 106 -5.57 33.67 25.86
C ARG A 106 -6.29 34.33 27.02
N ARG A 107 -5.71 35.39 27.54
CA ARG A 107 -6.30 36.34 28.53
C ARG A 107 -6.25 37.75 27.96
N GLY A 108 -7.41 38.32 27.65
CA GLY A 108 -7.47 39.59 26.94
C GLY A 108 -6.71 39.54 25.60
N ASN A 109 -5.72 40.40 25.45
CA ASN A 109 -4.85 40.43 24.25
C ASN A 109 -3.62 39.53 24.35
N LEU A 110 -3.36 38.93 25.49
CA LEU A 110 -2.19 38.05 25.70
C LEU A 110 -2.51 36.63 25.30
N LYS A 111 -1.67 36.04 24.45
CA LYS A 111 -1.78 34.67 23.96
C LYS A 111 -0.48 33.89 24.20
N LYS A 112 -0.58 32.70 24.82
CA LYS A 112 0.54 31.83 25.14
C LYS A 112 0.32 30.43 24.55
N LEU A 113 1.30 29.88 23.82
CA LEU A 113 1.29 28.47 23.40
C LEU A 113 1.58 27.59 24.62
N VAL A 114 0.73 26.61 24.89
CA VAL A 114 0.86 25.68 26.01
C VAL A 114 1.44 24.34 25.56
N GLY A 115 1.03 23.84 24.39
CA GLY A 115 1.51 22.56 23.88
C GLY A 115 0.94 22.22 22.51
N LYS A 116 1.27 21.00 22.08
CA LYS A 116 0.72 20.39 20.87
C LYS A 116 -0.02 19.11 21.24
N MET A 117 -1.11 18.82 20.54
CA MET A 117 -1.97 17.66 20.81
C MET A 117 -2.43 17.04 19.50
N LYS A 118 -2.23 15.73 19.35
CA LYS A 118 -2.85 14.99 18.26
C LYS A 118 -4.30 14.68 18.66
N VAL A 119 -5.25 15.21 17.91
CA VAL A 119 -6.67 14.93 18.10
C VAL A 119 -7.09 13.86 17.10
N THR A 120 -7.75 12.82 17.57
CA THR A 120 -8.50 11.86 16.76
C THR A 120 -9.97 12.09 17.07
N ILE A 121 -10.77 12.51 16.09
CA ILE A 121 -12.21 12.61 16.28
C ILE A 121 -12.80 11.24 16.01
N ASP A 122 -13.39 10.66 17.05
CA ASP A 122 -14.08 9.38 16.97
C ASP A 122 -15.56 9.65 16.64
N HIS A 123 -15.92 9.43 15.40
CA HIS A 123 -17.29 9.49 14.93
C HIS A 123 -18.03 8.15 15.11
N SER A 124 -17.44 7.16 15.77
CA SER A 124 -18.12 5.88 16.10
C SER A 124 -19.28 6.08 17.10
N GLY A 125 -19.34 7.24 17.75
CA GLY A 125 -20.41 7.71 18.61
C GLY A 125 -21.59 8.39 17.90
N GLY A 126 -21.86 8.07 16.64
CA GLY A 126 -23.05 8.57 15.94
C GLY A 126 -24.33 8.09 16.63
N SER A 127 -25.03 9.03 17.26
CA SER A 127 -26.33 8.93 17.94
C SER A 127 -26.61 7.57 18.57
N THR A 128 -26.21 7.40 19.83
CA THR A 128 -26.57 6.25 20.67
C THR A 128 -28.09 6.10 20.94
N ASP A 129 -28.89 7.02 20.43
CA ASP A 129 -30.34 7.07 20.65
C ASP A 129 -31.16 6.23 19.66
N ILE A 130 -30.48 5.59 18.67
CA ILE A 130 -31.20 4.68 17.77
C ILE A 130 -31.33 3.33 18.44
N ILE A 131 -32.55 3.06 18.95
CA ILE A 131 -32.89 1.73 19.46
C ILE A 131 -32.98 0.78 18.27
N VAL A 132 -32.06 -0.19 18.19
CA VAL A 132 -32.11 -1.30 17.24
C VAL A 132 -32.18 -2.60 18.04
N ASN A 133 -33.23 -3.39 17.80
CA ASN A 133 -33.35 -4.72 18.35
C ASN A 133 -32.95 -5.76 17.29
N PRO A 134 -32.24 -6.82 17.67
CA PRO A 134 -31.97 -7.91 16.73
C PRO A 134 -33.29 -8.60 16.35
N GLU A 135 -33.45 -8.85 15.05
CA GLU A 135 -34.51 -9.70 14.54
C GLU A 135 -34.28 -11.17 14.90
N ALA A 136 -35.31 -11.99 14.82
CA ALA A 136 -35.21 -13.41 15.10
C ALA A 136 -34.16 -14.08 14.22
N GLY A 137 -33.14 -14.69 14.85
CA GLY A 137 -32.01 -15.33 14.17
C GLY A 137 -30.87 -14.36 13.76
N SER A 138 -31.02 -13.06 13.93
CA SER A 138 -29.93 -12.10 13.72
C SER A 138 -28.94 -12.16 14.87
N THR A 139 -27.68 -12.37 14.55
CA THR A 139 -26.57 -12.48 15.52
C THR A 139 -25.59 -11.32 15.44
N VAL A 140 -25.57 -10.58 14.32
CA VAL A 140 -24.86 -9.30 14.16
C VAL A 140 -25.82 -8.29 13.54
N TYR A 141 -25.94 -7.12 14.15
CA TYR A 141 -26.87 -6.08 13.71
C TYR A 141 -26.32 -4.70 14.06
N GLY A 142 -26.83 -3.66 13.43
CA GLY A 142 -26.41 -2.30 13.74
C GLY A 142 -26.98 -1.28 12.78
N VAL A 143 -26.40 -0.09 12.82
CA VAL A 143 -26.76 1.02 11.93
C VAL A 143 -25.54 1.53 11.17
N VAL A 144 -25.79 2.05 9.96
CA VAL A 144 -24.80 2.80 9.19
C VAL A 144 -25.25 4.25 9.15
N VAL A 145 -24.37 5.17 9.58
CA VAL A 145 -24.67 6.59 9.67
C VAL A 145 -23.56 7.45 9.08
N CYS A 146 -23.91 8.65 8.62
CA CYS A 146 -22.98 9.71 8.25
C CYS A 146 -23.51 11.04 8.78
N ASN A 147 -22.75 11.73 9.63
CA ASN A 147 -23.17 13.02 10.24
C ASN A 147 -24.58 12.96 10.86
N GLY A 148 -24.92 11.86 11.54
CA GLY A 148 -26.24 11.62 12.14
C GLY A 148 -27.35 11.21 11.15
N LYS A 149 -27.10 11.24 9.84
CA LYS A 149 -28.03 10.74 8.82
C LYS A 149 -27.85 9.24 8.64
N ARG A 150 -28.94 8.53 8.50
CA ARG A 150 -28.97 7.09 8.24
C ARG A 150 -28.65 6.79 6.78
N ILE A 151 -27.82 5.79 6.54
CA ILE A 151 -27.38 5.42 5.18
C ILE A 151 -28.07 4.11 4.79
N SER A 152 -29.00 4.19 3.87
CA SER A 152 -29.69 3.04 3.30
C SER A 152 -28.85 2.40 2.18
N ASN A 153 -29.12 1.12 1.89
CA ASN A 153 -28.45 0.34 0.85
C ASN A 153 -26.93 0.18 1.03
N ALA A 154 -26.36 0.46 2.20
CA ALA A 154 -24.99 0.13 2.50
C ALA A 154 -24.85 -1.40 2.68
N VAL A 155 -23.88 -2.00 2.00
CA VAL A 155 -23.65 -3.45 2.09
C VAL A 155 -22.77 -3.76 3.29
N VAL A 156 -23.17 -4.76 4.09
CA VAL A 156 -22.46 -5.24 5.29
C VAL A 156 -22.30 -6.74 5.21
N SER A 157 -21.13 -7.24 5.59
CA SER A 157 -20.81 -8.67 5.51
C SER A 157 -19.91 -9.13 6.67
N ASP A 158 -19.99 -10.42 7.00
CA ASP A 158 -19.05 -11.11 7.90
C ASP A 158 -18.06 -12.02 7.17
N GLY A 159 -18.01 -11.91 5.84
CA GLY A 159 -17.20 -12.77 4.98
C GLY A 159 -17.91 -14.05 4.52
N VAL A 160 -19.13 -14.32 5.00
CA VAL A 160 -19.97 -15.47 4.59
C VAL A 160 -21.33 -14.98 4.11
N GLU A 161 -22.00 -14.18 4.94
CA GLU A 161 -23.28 -13.57 4.63
C GLU A 161 -23.11 -12.10 4.21
N VAL A 162 -23.98 -11.65 3.32
CA VAL A 162 -23.98 -10.28 2.78
C VAL A 162 -25.41 -9.73 2.81
N VAL A 163 -25.59 -8.56 3.44
CA VAL A 163 -26.88 -7.88 3.55
C VAL A 163 -26.76 -6.40 3.22
N LYS A 164 -27.89 -5.74 2.97
CA LYS A 164 -27.98 -4.28 2.86
C LYS A 164 -28.67 -3.67 4.06
N THR A 165 -28.33 -2.44 4.38
CA THR A 165 -29.12 -1.61 5.29
C THR A 165 -30.47 -1.26 4.67
N ASP A 166 -31.51 -1.21 5.51
CA ASP A 166 -32.86 -0.75 5.18
C ASP A 166 -32.94 0.78 5.01
N GLU A 167 -34.15 1.32 4.85
CA GLU A 167 -34.43 2.76 4.75
C GLU A 167 -33.99 3.54 5.99
N ASN A 168 -33.94 2.86 7.13
CA ASN A 168 -33.51 3.40 8.41
C ASN A 168 -32.00 3.22 8.66
N GLY A 169 -31.23 2.79 7.67
CA GLY A 169 -29.81 2.51 7.81
C GLY A 169 -29.50 1.31 8.69
N ILE A 170 -30.49 0.45 8.99
CA ILE A 170 -30.34 -0.71 9.86
C ILE A 170 -30.01 -1.94 9.04
N TYR A 171 -29.06 -2.74 9.50
CA TYR A 171 -28.78 -4.06 8.95
C TYR A 171 -28.95 -5.17 9.98
N GLN A 172 -29.33 -6.35 9.51
CA GLN A 172 -29.58 -7.55 10.30
C GLN A 172 -28.89 -8.73 9.62
N LEU A 173 -27.88 -9.30 10.25
CA LEU A 173 -27.04 -10.36 9.67
C LEU A 173 -27.19 -11.65 10.49
N LYS A 174 -27.55 -12.75 9.83
CA LYS A 174 -27.62 -14.10 10.42
C LYS A 174 -26.23 -14.74 10.34
N SER A 175 -25.28 -14.19 11.11
CA SER A 175 -23.88 -14.55 11.09
C SER A 175 -23.58 -15.77 11.98
N GLY A 176 -22.81 -16.72 11.44
CA GLY A 176 -22.17 -17.75 12.27
C GLY A 176 -20.92 -17.27 12.99
N LYS A 177 -20.50 -16.01 12.77
CA LYS A 177 -19.27 -15.37 13.31
C LYS A 177 -18.00 -16.19 13.10
N LYS A 178 -17.96 -16.96 12.02
CA LYS A 178 -16.84 -17.85 11.68
C LYS A 178 -15.51 -17.09 11.62
N HIS A 179 -15.48 -15.97 10.91
CA HIS A 179 -14.26 -15.16 10.71
C HIS A 179 -13.98 -14.18 11.85
N LYS A 180 -14.91 -14.06 12.82
CA LYS A 180 -14.82 -13.15 13.99
C LYS A 180 -14.69 -11.67 13.64
N TYR A 181 -15.21 -11.25 12.48
CA TYR A 181 -15.32 -9.85 12.08
C TYR A 181 -16.62 -9.59 11.32
N VAL A 182 -16.95 -8.32 11.21
CA VAL A 182 -17.96 -7.78 10.30
C VAL A 182 -17.37 -6.53 9.64
N PHE A 183 -17.64 -6.33 8.37
CA PHE A 183 -17.17 -5.16 7.61
C PHE A 183 -18.29 -4.52 6.81
N ILE A 184 -18.07 -3.25 6.47
CA ILE A 184 -18.91 -2.51 5.53
C ILE A 184 -18.21 -2.43 4.18
N SER A 185 -18.90 -2.81 3.10
CA SER A 185 -18.53 -2.42 1.74
C SER A 185 -18.87 -0.94 1.58
N VAL A 186 -17.89 -0.08 1.86
CA VAL A 186 -18.08 1.37 1.92
C VAL A 186 -18.78 1.85 0.65
N PRO A 187 -19.96 2.51 0.76
CA PRO A 187 -20.68 2.95 -0.43
C PRO A 187 -20.00 4.14 -1.11
N SER A 188 -20.22 4.28 -2.41
CA SER A 188 -19.74 5.43 -3.20
C SER A 188 -20.19 6.77 -2.59
N GLY A 189 -19.32 7.77 -2.63
CA GLY A 189 -19.56 9.09 -2.03
C GLY A 189 -19.23 9.17 -0.55
N TYR A 190 -18.73 8.08 0.04
CA TYR A 190 -18.35 8.01 1.45
C TYR A 190 -16.96 7.41 1.63
N GLU A 191 -16.38 7.68 2.80
CA GLU A 191 -15.18 7.06 3.34
C GLU A 191 -15.42 6.62 4.78
N VAL A 192 -14.60 5.70 5.29
CA VAL A 192 -14.49 5.41 6.72
C VAL A 192 -13.33 6.20 7.30
N MET A 193 -13.33 6.37 8.63
CA MET A 193 -12.15 6.91 9.31
C MET A 193 -10.92 6.01 9.10
N SER A 194 -9.75 6.63 9.16
CA SER A 194 -8.47 5.91 9.10
C SER A 194 -7.73 5.96 10.43
N GLU A 195 -7.03 4.90 10.75
CA GLU A 195 -5.98 4.88 11.76
C GLU A 195 -4.63 4.78 11.03
N GLY A 196 -3.90 5.88 10.97
CA GLY A 196 -2.77 6.00 10.04
C GLY A 196 -3.24 5.80 8.60
N ILE A 197 -2.62 4.86 7.89
CA ILE A 197 -3.00 4.51 6.51
C ILE A 197 -4.19 3.54 6.42
N LEU A 198 -4.62 2.90 7.52
CA LEU A 198 -5.64 1.84 7.50
C LEU A 198 -7.06 2.40 7.54
N PRO A 199 -7.91 2.16 6.53
CA PRO A 199 -9.34 2.44 6.60
C PRO A 199 -10.03 1.50 7.59
N LYS A 200 -10.81 2.05 8.52
CA LYS A 200 -11.51 1.29 9.58
C LYS A 200 -12.86 0.75 9.11
N LEU A 201 -12.84 -0.02 8.03
CA LEU A 201 -14.05 -0.58 7.42
C LEU A 201 -14.61 -1.82 8.14
N HIS A 202 -13.87 -2.41 9.09
CA HIS A 202 -14.28 -3.63 9.79
C HIS A 202 -14.22 -3.50 11.31
N ARG A 203 -14.90 -4.41 12.00
CA ARG A 203 -14.91 -4.53 13.47
C ARG A 203 -14.76 -6.00 13.86
N GLN A 204 -13.99 -6.25 14.91
CA GLN A 204 -13.89 -7.58 15.51
C GLN A 204 -15.19 -7.94 16.25
N LEU A 205 -15.66 -9.18 16.09
CA LEU A 205 -16.78 -9.75 16.82
C LEU A 205 -16.25 -10.52 18.05
N VAL A 206 -16.74 -10.16 19.23
CA VAL A 206 -16.21 -10.68 20.50
C VAL A 206 -17.22 -11.58 21.24
N LYS A 207 -18.52 -11.49 20.92
CA LYS A 207 -19.53 -12.32 21.56
C LYS A 207 -19.60 -13.70 20.93
N ALA A 208 -20.06 -14.69 21.70
CA ALA A 208 -20.28 -16.05 21.21
C ALA A 208 -21.22 -16.08 19.98
N PRO A 209 -21.11 -17.08 19.09
CA PRO A 209 -21.84 -17.10 17.81
C PRO A 209 -23.35 -16.87 17.92
N ALA A 210 -24.02 -17.48 18.92
CA ALA A 210 -25.46 -17.36 19.10
C ALA A 210 -25.91 -16.08 19.83
N VAL A 211 -24.96 -15.28 20.37
CA VAL A 211 -25.31 -14.08 21.17
C VAL A 211 -25.35 -12.87 20.24
N PRO A 212 -26.48 -12.15 20.15
CA PRO A 212 -26.57 -10.96 19.31
C PRO A 212 -25.54 -9.88 19.71
N GLU A 213 -24.89 -9.31 18.71
CA GLU A 213 -23.84 -8.29 18.87
C GLU A 213 -24.15 -7.09 17.98
N ARG A 214 -24.26 -5.92 18.58
CA ARG A 214 -24.46 -4.67 17.85
C ARG A 214 -23.13 -4.11 17.40
N VAL A 215 -23.03 -3.77 16.12
CA VAL A 215 -21.88 -3.11 15.51
C VAL A 215 -22.38 -1.99 14.61
N ASP A 216 -22.07 -0.76 14.93
CA ASP A 216 -22.44 0.40 14.15
C ASP A 216 -21.26 0.89 13.30
N PHE A 217 -21.56 1.41 12.10
CA PHE A 217 -20.57 2.01 11.20
C PHE A 217 -20.86 3.50 11.00
N ALA A 218 -19.84 4.32 11.23
CA ALA A 218 -19.88 5.74 10.95
C ALA A 218 -19.06 6.05 9.69
N LEU A 219 -19.68 6.75 8.74
CA LEU A 219 -19.10 7.16 7.48
C LEU A 219 -18.85 8.67 7.48
N GLN A 220 -17.97 9.09 6.60
CA GLN A 220 -17.67 10.49 6.26
C GLN A 220 -18.05 10.73 4.81
N GLU A 221 -18.62 11.89 4.49
CA GLU A 221 -18.90 12.26 3.10
C GLU A 221 -17.58 12.46 2.33
N ALA A 222 -17.50 11.86 1.15
CA ALA A 222 -16.35 11.95 0.26
C ALA A 222 -16.80 12.28 -1.18
N PRO A 223 -17.25 13.52 -1.44
CA PRO A 223 -17.71 13.90 -2.77
C PRO A 223 -16.57 13.88 -3.79
N GLY A 224 -16.92 13.71 -5.06
CA GLY A 224 -15.97 13.79 -6.17
C GLY A 224 -15.15 12.52 -6.42
N GLN A 225 -15.53 11.39 -5.84
CA GLN A 225 -14.84 10.09 -6.00
C GLN A 225 -14.89 9.51 -7.42
N ASP A 226 -15.76 10.00 -8.31
CA ASP A 226 -15.79 9.56 -9.70
C ASP A 226 -14.45 9.81 -10.41
N ASN A 227 -13.72 10.84 -9.96
CA ASN A 227 -12.37 11.14 -10.41
C ASN A 227 -11.39 10.86 -9.27
N HIS A 228 -10.72 9.73 -9.32
CA HIS A 228 -9.75 9.35 -8.30
C HIS A 228 -8.49 8.72 -8.90
N THR A 229 -7.46 8.64 -8.09
CA THR A 229 -6.23 7.91 -8.40
C THR A 229 -6.06 6.78 -7.39
N MET A 230 -5.81 5.57 -7.88
CA MET A 230 -5.40 4.43 -7.07
C MET A 230 -3.90 4.17 -7.28
N LEU A 231 -3.12 4.21 -6.21
CA LEU A 231 -1.73 3.81 -6.20
C LEU A 231 -1.64 2.33 -5.81
N VAL A 232 -1.08 1.50 -6.69
CA VAL A 232 -1.04 0.04 -6.52
C VAL A 232 0.36 -0.39 -6.12
N PHE A 233 0.50 -1.06 -4.98
CA PHE A 233 1.75 -1.40 -4.29
C PHE A 233 1.92 -2.91 -4.20
N GLY A 234 2.79 -3.51 -5.01
CA GLY A 234 3.09 -4.94 -4.97
C GLY A 234 4.31 -5.27 -4.10
N ASP A 235 4.29 -6.38 -3.41
CA ASP A 235 5.45 -7.10 -2.86
C ASP A 235 6.48 -6.19 -2.14
N ILE A 236 6.15 -5.76 -0.94
CA ILE A 236 6.97 -4.83 -0.13
C ILE A 236 8.09 -5.58 0.60
N HIS A 237 7.82 -6.73 1.19
CA HIS A 237 8.76 -7.63 1.84
C HIS A 237 9.70 -6.99 2.87
N LEU A 238 9.15 -6.17 3.77
CA LEU A 238 9.95 -5.66 4.89
C LEU A 238 10.20 -6.75 5.93
N ALA A 239 11.42 -6.81 6.43
CA ALA A 239 11.84 -7.85 7.36
C ALA A 239 12.97 -7.42 8.31
N ARG A 240 13.20 -6.11 8.46
CA ARG A 240 14.30 -5.53 9.27
C ARG A 240 15.66 -6.17 8.91
N ARG A 241 15.91 -6.37 7.61
CA ARG A 241 17.19 -6.81 7.08
C ARG A 241 18.05 -5.59 6.72
N THR A 242 19.32 -5.84 6.43
CA THR A 242 20.26 -4.76 6.07
C THR A 242 19.76 -3.99 4.84
N GLY A 243 19.33 -2.75 5.06
CA GLY A 243 19.01 -1.78 4.02
C GLY A 243 17.58 -1.80 3.48
N ASP A 244 16.71 -2.77 3.85
CA ASP A 244 15.32 -2.82 3.37
C ASP A 244 14.50 -1.61 3.83
N GLN A 245 14.47 -1.30 5.13
CA GLN A 245 13.75 -0.15 5.68
C GLN A 245 14.27 1.20 5.14
N ARG A 246 15.58 1.32 4.87
CA ARG A 246 16.13 2.54 4.28
C ARG A 246 15.62 2.74 2.85
N GLN A 247 15.63 1.69 2.05
CA GLN A 247 15.12 1.73 0.67
C GLN A 247 13.60 1.92 0.64
N PHE A 248 12.88 1.36 1.61
CA PHE A 248 11.44 1.60 1.76
C PHE A 248 11.13 3.07 2.09
N ARG A 249 11.99 3.76 2.86
CA ARG A 249 11.84 5.21 3.05
C ARG A 249 12.00 6.01 1.74
N ASP A 250 12.88 5.58 0.85
CA ASP A 250 13.00 6.21 -0.47
C ASP A 250 11.69 6.05 -1.26
N PHE A 251 11.04 4.89 -1.18
CA PHE A 251 9.72 4.64 -1.75
C PHE A 251 8.62 5.50 -1.08
N THR A 252 8.55 5.53 0.25
CA THR A 252 7.51 6.34 0.95
C THR A 252 7.65 7.82 0.67
N ASN A 253 8.87 8.33 0.51
CA ASN A 253 9.14 9.70 0.10
C ASN A 253 8.64 9.96 -1.33
N ASP A 254 8.92 9.07 -2.28
CA ASP A 254 8.45 9.18 -3.67
C ASP A 254 6.90 9.20 -3.74
N VAL A 255 6.22 8.37 -2.94
CA VAL A 255 4.76 8.38 -2.83
C VAL A 255 4.26 9.71 -2.24
N ASN A 256 4.89 10.20 -1.17
CA ASN A 256 4.51 11.48 -0.54
C ASN A 256 4.72 12.67 -1.48
N ASP A 257 5.79 12.67 -2.27
CA ASP A 257 6.04 13.68 -3.30
C ASP A 257 4.95 13.65 -4.38
N TYR A 258 4.55 12.44 -4.82
CA TYR A 258 3.45 12.29 -5.77
C TYR A 258 2.12 12.79 -5.19
N VAL A 259 1.78 12.41 -3.95
CA VAL A 259 0.55 12.87 -3.27
C VAL A 259 0.55 14.39 -3.12
N THR A 260 1.67 14.97 -2.71
CA THR A 260 1.82 16.42 -2.55
C THR A 260 1.63 17.16 -3.88
N ALA A 261 2.26 16.66 -4.95
CA ALA A 261 2.15 17.23 -6.29
C ALA A 261 0.72 17.12 -6.88
N ASN A 262 -0.11 16.23 -6.33
CA ASN A 262 -1.49 15.98 -6.77
C ASN A 262 -2.53 16.25 -5.65
N SER A 263 -2.24 17.13 -4.71
CA SER A 263 -3.05 17.41 -3.50
C SER A 263 -4.51 17.80 -3.76
N GLY A 264 -4.86 18.21 -4.99
CA GLY A 264 -6.25 18.49 -5.39
C GLY A 264 -7.05 17.27 -5.85
N LYS A 265 -6.44 16.08 -5.90
CA LYS A 265 -7.09 14.83 -6.35
C LYS A 265 -7.48 13.96 -5.17
N LYS A 266 -8.50 13.12 -5.36
CA LYS A 266 -8.78 11.99 -4.48
C LYS A 266 -7.76 10.89 -4.78
N ILE A 267 -6.89 10.57 -3.81
CA ILE A 267 -5.85 9.56 -3.97
C ILE A 267 -6.04 8.49 -2.90
N TYR A 268 -5.98 7.24 -3.31
CA TYR A 268 -6.05 6.05 -2.46
C TYR A 268 -4.88 5.13 -2.78
N GLY A 269 -4.53 4.26 -1.86
CA GLY A 269 -3.56 3.20 -2.07
C GLY A 269 -4.19 1.82 -1.93
N ILE A 270 -3.60 0.82 -2.60
CA ILE A 270 -3.94 -0.57 -2.40
C ILE A 270 -2.67 -1.43 -2.49
N THR A 271 -2.47 -2.34 -1.52
CA THR A 271 -1.36 -3.30 -1.59
C THR A 271 -1.81 -4.58 -2.27
N LEU A 272 -0.87 -5.31 -2.85
CA LEU A 272 -1.10 -6.61 -3.50
C LEU A 272 -0.55 -7.79 -2.69
N GLY A 273 -0.41 -7.63 -1.37
CA GLY A 273 0.14 -8.65 -0.50
C GLY A 273 1.65 -8.55 -0.31
N ASP A 274 2.16 -9.47 0.51
CA ASP A 274 3.57 -9.59 0.86
C ASP A 274 4.15 -8.28 1.42
N MET A 275 3.45 -7.68 2.40
CA MET A 275 3.93 -6.50 3.10
C MET A 275 5.18 -6.81 3.92
N THR A 276 5.22 -8.01 4.49
CA THR A 276 6.30 -8.48 5.34
C THR A 276 6.94 -9.75 4.77
N TRP A 277 7.86 -10.33 5.51
CA TRP A 277 8.39 -11.65 5.22
C TRP A 277 8.31 -12.54 6.46
N ASP A 278 7.34 -13.43 6.51
CA ASP A 278 7.01 -14.32 7.63
C ASP A 278 8.20 -15.06 8.25
N LEU A 279 9.19 -15.49 7.44
CA LEU A 279 10.42 -16.14 7.91
C LEU A 279 11.21 -15.29 8.92
N TYR A 280 11.00 -13.97 8.93
CA TYR A 280 11.72 -13.04 9.80
C TYR A 280 10.84 -12.44 10.90
N TRP A 281 9.55 -12.78 10.98
CA TRP A 281 8.66 -12.22 12.00
C TRP A 281 9.20 -12.41 13.42
N TYR A 282 9.73 -13.58 13.70
CA TYR A 282 10.24 -13.95 15.02
C TYR A 282 11.76 -13.72 15.15
N SER A 283 12.53 -14.12 14.14
CA SER A 283 14.00 -14.01 14.19
C SER A 283 14.50 -12.55 14.16
N ASN A 284 13.84 -11.68 13.43
CA ASN A 284 14.19 -10.26 13.33
C ASN A 284 13.26 -9.38 14.17
N SER A 285 12.25 -9.96 14.84
CA SER A 285 11.20 -9.23 15.57
C SER A 285 10.56 -8.15 14.69
N TYR A 286 10.14 -8.56 13.48
CA TYR A 286 9.53 -7.68 12.50
C TYR A 286 8.33 -8.35 11.84
N ALA A 287 7.13 -7.92 12.18
CA ALA A 287 5.87 -8.45 11.69
C ALA A 287 4.92 -7.32 11.22
N LEU A 288 3.64 -7.61 11.09
CA LEU A 288 2.64 -6.69 10.54
C LEU A 288 2.50 -5.37 11.34
N ASP A 289 2.65 -5.41 12.66
CA ASP A 289 2.66 -4.19 13.49
C ASP A 289 3.85 -3.27 13.18
N ASP A 290 5.02 -3.87 12.88
CA ASP A 290 6.23 -3.11 12.53
C ASP A 290 6.13 -2.56 11.12
N TYR A 291 5.57 -3.33 10.18
CA TYR A 291 5.24 -2.85 8.85
C TYR A 291 4.37 -1.59 8.92
N LEU A 292 3.29 -1.60 9.73
CA LEU A 292 2.42 -0.43 9.86
C LEU A 292 3.14 0.79 10.40
N LYS A 293 4.08 0.63 11.34
CA LYS A 293 4.88 1.75 11.84
C LYS A 293 5.69 2.41 10.72
N ASP A 294 6.31 1.57 9.86
CA ASP A 294 7.10 2.07 8.73
C ASP A 294 6.20 2.64 7.62
N ALA A 295 5.09 1.97 7.30
CA ALA A 295 4.16 2.36 6.24
C ALA A 295 3.34 3.63 6.59
N ASN A 296 3.11 3.91 7.88
CA ASN A 296 2.50 5.16 8.35
C ASN A 296 3.36 6.41 8.08
N ALA A 297 4.56 6.27 7.51
CA ALA A 297 5.30 7.38 6.92
C ALA A 297 4.65 7.91 5.62
N ILE A 298 3.76 7.13 4.99
CA ILE A 298 2.93 7.58 3.86
C ILE A 298 1.78 8.42 4.42
N ASN A 299 1.60 9.63 3.88
CA ASN A 299 0.62 10.59 4.37
C ASN A 299 -0.45 10.89 3.33
N GLY A 300 -1.64 11.29 3.82
CA GLY A 300 -2.69 11.89 2.99
C GLY A 300 -3.53 10.91 2.16
N LEU A 301 -3.44 9.61 2.40
CA LEU A 301 -4.31 8.61 1.74
C LEU A 301 -4.65 7.41 2.63
N GLN A 302 -5.78 6.80 2.33
CA GLN A 302 -6.15 5.48 2.85
C GLN A 302 -5.51 4.41 1.98
N ILE A 303 -4.95 3.36 2.60
CA ILE A 303 -4.37 2.21 1.89
C ILE A 303 -5.17 0.96 2.25
N PHE A 304 -5.82 0.37 1.26
CA PHE A 304 -6.48 -0.93 1.36
C PHE A 304 -5.43 -2.04 1.22
N HIS A 305 -5.63 -3.16 1.89
CA HIS A 305 -4.59 -4.19 1.94
C HIS A 305 -5.12 -5.54 1.45
N THR A 306 -4.41 -6.13 0.49
CA THR A 306 -4.52 -7.53 0.09
C THR A 306 -3.51 -8.34 0.89
N ILE A 307 -3.84 -9.56 1.28
CA ILE A 307 -2.92 -10.48 1.94
C ILE A 307 -2.07 -11.22 0.90
N GLY A 308 -0.79 -11.52 1.22
CA GLY A 308 0.08 -12.35 0.41
C GLY A 308 0.60 -13.56 1.20
N ASN A 309 1.31 -14.47 0.53
CA ASN A 309 1.80 -15.70 1.16
C ASN A 309 2.82 -15.46 2.28
N HIS A 310 3.47 -14.30 2.31
CA HIS A 310 4.40 -13.91 3.36
C HIS A 310 3.77 -13.10 4.50
N ASP A 311 2.44 -12.95 4.50
CA ASP A 311 1.68 -12.27 5.55
C ASP A 311 0.91 -13.26 6.45
N HIS A 312 1.15 -14.57 6.26
CA HIS A 312 0.63 -15.67 7.05
C HIS A 312 1.60 -16.02 8.19
N ASP A 313 1.08 -16.24 9.39
CA ASP A 313 1.91 -16.61 10.54
C ASP A 313 2.34 -18.09 10.47
N MET A 314 3.61 -18.32 10.20
CA MET A 314 4.18 -19.67 10.02
C MET A 314 4.15 -20.55 11.28
N MET A 315 3.87 -19.95 12.46
CA MET A 315 3.74 -20.69 13.72
C MET A 315 2.39 -21.38 13.88
N TYR A 316 1.45 -21.17 12.96
CA TYR A 316 0.12 -21.79 12.96
C TYR A 316 -0.05 -22.71 11.76
N ALA A 317 -0.92 -23.73 11.92
CA ALA A 317 -1.22 -24.69 10.88
C ALA A 317 -2.51 -24.31 10.12
N GLY A 318 -2.55 -24.64 8.83
CA GLY A 318 -3.71 -24.48 7.98
C GLY A 318 -3.98 -23.01 7.59
N ASP A 319 -5.08 -22.82 6.89
CA ASP A 319 -5.43 -21.54 6.27
C ASP A 319 -6.03 -20.54 7.26
N PHE A 320 -6.94 -20.99 8.09
CA PHE A 320 -7.76 -20.13 8.96
C PHE A 320 -6.98 -19.48 10.11
N GLU A 321 -6.07 -20.23 10.75
CA GLU A 321 -5.36 -19.75 11.94
C GLU A 321 -4.13 -18.88 11.58
N THR A 322 -3.47 -19.17 10.45
CA THR A 322 -2.30 -18.41 9.98
C THR A 322 -2.59 -16.93 9.72
N VAL A 323 -3.84 -16.58 9.40
CA VAL A 323 -4.28 -15.20 9.10
C VAL A 323 -4.85 -14.46 10.32
N THR A 324 -4.84 -15.07 11.50
CA THR A 324 -5.45 -14.46 12.72
C THR A 324 -4.79 -13.11 13.05
N LYS A 325 -3.46 -13.03 12.94
CA LYS A 325 -2.72 -11.79 13.19
C LYS A 325 -3.04 -10.72 12.14
N TYR A 326 -3.10 -11.09 10.86
CA TYR A 326 -3.48 -10.20 9.76
C TYR A 326 -4.88 -9.62 9.99
N LYS A 327 -5.89 -10.46 10.25
CA LYS A 327 -7.27 -10.03 10.53
C LYS A 327 -7.39 -9.11 11.74
N LYS A 328 -6.54 -9.26 12.74
CA LYS A 328 -6.53 -8.42 13.93
C LYS A 328 -5.89 -7.04 13.68
N ILE A 329 -4.83 -6.97 12.88
CA ILE A 329 -3.96 -5.80 12.75
C ILE A 329 -4.28 -4.99 11.50
N ILE A 330 -4.54 -5.64 10.37
CA ILE A 330 -4.65 -5.02 9.06
C ILE A 330 -6.11 -4.92 8.61
N ALA A 331 -6.70 -6.03 8.14
CA ALA A 331 -8.04 -6.07 7.52
C ALA A 331 -8.59 -7.50 7.50
N PRO A 332 -9.87 -7.72 7.13
CA PRO A 332 -10.33 -9.00 6.62
C PRO A 332 -9.43 -9.49 5.48
N THR A 333 -9.28 -10.79 5.29
CA THR A 333 -8.45 -11.31 4.20
C THR A 333 -9.11 -11.11 2.82
N TYR A 334 -10.44 -11.01 2.80
CA TYR A 334 -11.21 -10.59 1.62
C TYR A 334 -12.38 -9.68 2.03
N TYR A 335 -12.67 -8.70 1.22
CA TYR A 335 -13.69 -7.68 1.44
C TYR A 335 -13.92 -6.85 0.17
N SER A 336 -14.92 -5.96 0.20
CA SER A 336 -15.19 -5.03 -0.90
C SER A 336 -15.40 -3.59 -0.41
N PHE A 337 -15.32 -2.64 -1.33
CA PHE A 337 -15.63 -1.23 -1.12
C PHE A 337 -15.89 -0.54 -2.45
N ASN A 338 -16.47 0.66 -2.42
CA ASN A 338 -16.76 1.43 -3.63
C ASN A 338 -16.06 2.79 -3.58
N ILE A 339 -15.48 3.20 -4.71
CA ILE A 339 -14.96 4.56 -4.91
C ILE A 339 -15.55 5.06 -6.23
N GLY A 340 -16.39 6.09 -6.17
CA GLY A 340 -17.11 6.57 -7.34
C GLY A 340 -17.92 5.46 -8.01
N LYS A 341 -17.76 5.26 -9.31
CA LYS A 341 -18.48 4.24 -10.09
C LYS A 341 -17.83 2.86 -10.11
N VAL A 342 -16.75 2.69 -9.38
CA VAL A 342 -15.95 1.45 -9.37
C VAL A 342 -16.22 0.66 -8.10
N HIS A 343 -16.48 -0.62 -8.28
CA HIS A 343 -16.55 -1.60 -7.21
C HIS A 343 -15.20 -2.30 -7.07
N TYR A 344 -14.56 -2.15 -5.92
CA TYR A 344 -13.28 -2.77 -5.57
C TYR A 344 -13.50 -4.00 -4.72
N VAL A 345 -12.84 -5.08 -5.07
CA VAL A 345 -12.86 -6.36 -4.35
C VAL A 345 -11.43 -6.76 -4.02
N VAL A 346 -11.17 -7.02 -2.77
CA VAL A 346 -9.92 -7.61 -2.28
C VAL A 346 -10.18 -9.08 -2.06
N LEU A 347 -9.34 -9.96 -2.61
CA LEU A 347 -9.44 -11.41 -2.48
C LEU A 347 -8.17 -12.00 -1.86
N ASP A 348 -8.33 -13.10 -1.15
CA ASP A 348 -7.27 -13.95 -0.63
C ASP A 348 -7.16 -15.19 -1.53
N ASP A 349 -6.15 -15.23 -2.36
CA ASP A 349 -5.88 -16.33 -3.28
C ASP A 349 -4.73 -17.24 -2.85
N ILE A 350 -4.37 -17.15 -1.56
CA ILE A 350 -3.35 -17.99 -0.94
C ILE A 350 -4.01 -18.99 0.03
N GLU A 351 -4.33 -20.15 -0.48
CA GLU A 351 -4.79 -21.26 0.37
C GLU A 351 -3.62 -21.85 1.15
N CYS A 352 -3.41 -21.38 2.37
CA CYS A 352 -2.26 -21.75 3.20
C CYS A 352 -2.39 -23.18 3.73
N LYS A 353 -1.31 -23.97 3.60
CA LYS A 353 -1.22 -25.37 4.05
C LYS A 353 -0.10 -25.56 5.09
N ASN A 354 0.28 -24.53 5.79
CA ASN A 354 1.34 -24.56 6.79
C ASN A 354 1.11 -25.67 7.82
N THR A 355 2.20 -26.27 8.29
CA THR A 355 2.14 -27.30 9.35
C THR A 355 2.29 -26.71 10.75
N GLY A 356 2.60 -25.42 10.89
CA GLY A 356 2.72 -24.71 12.16
C GLY A 356 4.02 -24.96 12.93
N LYS A 357 5.05 -25.52 12.29
CA LYS A 357 6.35 -25.78 12.92
C LYS A 357 7.24 -24.53 13.02
N GLY A 358 6.91 -23.46 12.32
CA GLY A 358 7.65 -22.20 12.37
C GLY A 358 8.99 -22.21 11.61
N ASP A 359 9.20 -23.10 10.68
CA ASP A 359 10.39 -23.19 9.84
C ASP A 359 10.03 -23.06 8.34
N ALA A 360 11.05 -22.86 7.50
CA ALA A 360 10.86 -22.68 6.06
C ALA A 360 10.27 -23.94 5.39
N ASP A 361 10.60 -25.12 5.89
CA ASP A 361 10.17 -26.42 5.32
C ASP A 361 8.71 -26.72 5.67
N SER A 362 8.16 -26.04 6.67
CA SER A 362 6.76 -26.18 7.08
C SER A 362 5.80 -25.27 6.31
N ARG A 363 6.31 -24.35 5.49
CA ARG A 363 5.53 -23.40 4.70
C ARG A 363 5.11 -24.05 3.38
N TYR A 364 3.80 -24.14 3.20
CA TYR A 364 3.21 -24.62 1.97
C TYR A 364 1.87 -23.92 1.71
N TYR A 365 1.58 -23.60 0.48
CA TYR A 365 0.32 -22.98 0.04
C TYR A 365 0.00 -23.37 -1.41
N ASN A 366 -1.27 -23.24 -1.77
CA ASN A 366 -1.74 -23.24 -3.14
C ASN A 366 -2.14 -21.81 -3.53
N GLU A 367 -1.83 -21.41 -4.75
CA GLU A 367 -2.37 -20.19 -5.37
C GLU A 367 -3.80 -20.49 -5.83
N SER A 368 -4.78 -20.34 -4.94
CA SER A 368 -6.16 -20.77 -5.18
C SER A 368 -7.16 -19.99 -4.32
N LEU A 369 -8.27 -19.60 -4.93
CA LEU A 369 -9.43 -19.08 -4.22
C LEU A 369 -10.21 -20.22 -3.57
N VAL A 370 -10.50 -20.12 -2.27
CA VAL A 370 -11.33 -21.11 -1.57
C VAL A 370 -12.81 -20.94 -1.94
N GLN A 371 -13.56 -22.06 -1.95
CA GLN A 371 -14.97 -22.04 -2.39
C GLN A 371 -15.85 -21.07 -1.59
N GLU A 372 -15.66 -20.98 -0.28
CA GLU A 372 -16.41 -20.06 0.58
C GLU A 372 -16.27 -18.59 0.13
N GLN A 373 -15.07 -18.20 -0.27
CA GLN A 373 -14.82 -16.85 -0.78
C GLN A 373 -15.49 -16.62 -2.15
N ILE A 374 -15.51 -17.62 -3.02
CA ILE A 374 -16.25 -17.57 -4.28
C ILE A 374 -17.75 -17.41 -4.04
N ASP A 375 -18.30 -18.15 -3.08
CA ASP A 375 -19.72 -18.06 -2.69
C ASP A 375 -20.05 -16.68 -2.11
N TRP A 376 -19.18 -16.15 -1.24
CA TRP A 376 -19.28 -14.79 -0.71
C TRP A 376 -19.25 -13.75 -1.83
N LEU A 377 -18.27 -13.85 -2.75
CA LEU A 377 -18.11 -12.91 -3.87
C LEU A 377 -19.37 -12.90 -4.75
N SER A 378 -19.97 -14.04 -4.99
CA SER A 378 -21.23 -14.13 -5.74
C SER A 378 -22.37 -13.35 -5.06
N LYS A 379 -22.46 -13.39 -3.71
CA LYS A 379 -23.45 -12.63 -2.93
C LYS A 379 -23.14 -11.12 -2.97
N ASP A 380 -21.89 -10.73 -2.84
CA ASP A 380 -21.45 -9.33 -2.87
C ASP A 380 -21.73 -8.71 -4.25
N LEU A 381 -21.28 -9.37 -5.31
CA LEU A 381 -21.46 -8.93 -6.70
C LEU A 381 -22.94 -8.91 -7.15
N ALA A 382 -23.84 -9.59 -6.46
CA ALA A 382 -25.29 -9.51 -6.75
C ALA A 382 -25.86 -8.11 -6.47
N PHE A 383 -25.19 -7.31 -5.65
CA PHE A 383 -25.56 -5.93 -5.36
C PHE A 383 -24.91 -4.89 -6.29
N VAL A 384 -24.01 -5.32 -7.19
CA VAL A 384 -23.26 -4.45 -8.09
C VAL A 384 -23.92 -4.41 -9.46
N PRO A 385 -24.25 -3.23 -10.01
CA PRO A 385 -24.81 -3.12 -11.35
C PRO A 385 -23.87 -3.72 -12.40
N LYS A 386 -24.40 -4.45 -13.37
CA LYS A 386 -23.60 -5.07 -14.44
C LYS A 386 -22.93 -4.05 -15.37
N THR A 387 -23.38 -2.79 -15.34
CA THR A 387 -22.75 -1.66 -16.03
C THR A 387 -21.55 -1.08 -15.30
N SER A 388 -21.25 -1.54 -14.07
CA SER A 388 -20.10 -1.08 -13.29
C SER A 388 -18.81 -1.68 -13.80
N THR A 389 -17.70 -0.98 -13.57
CA THR A 389 -16.37 -1.57 -13.61
C THR A 389 -16.07 -2.23 -12.27
N VAL A 390 -15.55 -3.46 -12.30
CA VAL A 390 -15.09 -4.19 -11.12
C VAL A 390 -13.57 -4.23 -11.13
N VAL A 391 -12.96 -3.83 -10.01
CA VAL A 391 -11.52 -3.97 -9.79
C VAL A 391 -11.30 -5.05 -8.74
N VAL A 392 -10.55 -6.07 -9.09
CA VAL A 392 -10.15 -7.15 -8.17
C VAL A 392 -8.67 -7.00 -7.85
N THR A 393 -8.31 -7.09 -6.58
CA THR A 393 -6.92 -7.26 -6.14
C THR A 393 -6.75 -8.60 -5.45
N MET A 394 -5.72 -9.31 -5.82
CA MET A 394 -5.30 -10.58 -5.25
C MET A 394 -3.79 -10.67 -5.33
N HIS A 395 -3.18 -11.61 -4.60
CA HIS A 395 -1.72 -11.65 -4.52
C HIS A 395 -1.11 -12.35 -5.72
N ALA A 396 -1.45 -13.62 -5.95
CA ALA A 396 -0.93 -14.40 -7.06
C ALA A 396 -1.67 -14.10 -8.38
N PRO A 397 -1.02 -14.28 -9.55
CA PRO A 397 -1.64 -13.96 -10.85
C PRO A 397 -2.84 -14.84 -11.18
N LEU A 398 -3.91 -14.19 -11.68
CA LEU A 398 -5.03 -14.90 -12.31
C LEU A 398 -4.58 -15.59 -13.59
N PHE A 399 -3.76 -14.91 -14.41
CA PHE A 399 -3.19 -15.44 -15.64
C PHE A 399 -1.66 -15.38 -15.63
N LYS A 400 -1.02 -16.38 -16.23
CA LYS A 400 0.41 -16.36 -16.54
C LYS A 400 0.72 -15.34 -17.65
N ASP A 401 1.99 -14.98 -17.81
CA ASP A 401 2.48 -14.04 -18.84
C ASP A 401 2.14 -14.46 -20.29
N ASN A 402 1.72 -15.71 -20.49
CA ASN A 402 1.26 -16.24 -21.79
C ASN A 402 -0.27 -16.22 -21.94
N GLY A 403 -1.00 -15.67 -20.97
CA GLY A 403 -2.46 -15.57 -20.97
C GLY A 403 -3.22 -16.84 -20.56
N ASN A 404 -2.51 -17.89 -20.13
CA ASN A 404 -3.15 -19.08 -19.58
C ASN A 404 -3.57 -18.85 -18.12
N LEU A 405 -4.75 -19.36 -17.75
CA LEU A 405 -5.23 -19.32 -16.37
C LEU A 405 -4.21 -19.95 -15.41
N SER A 406 -3.95 -19.30 -14.27
CA SER A 406 -2.99 -19.74 -13.25
C SER A 406 -3.67 -20.11 -11.95
N ALA A 407 -4.48 -19.22 -11.39
CA ALA A 407 -5.07 -19.39 -10.07
C ALA A 407 -6.07 -20.55 -10.01
N GLY A 408 -6.01 -21.35 -8.94
CA GLY A 408 -7.02 -22.36 -8.63
C GLY A 408 -8.39 -21.68 -8.40
N ASN A 409 -9.46 -22.28 -8.93
CA ASN A 409 -10.81 -21.68 -9.01
C ASN A 409 -10.87 -20.36 -9.79
N GLY A 410 -9.82 -19.96 -10.49
CA GLY A 410 -9.78 -18.74 -11.30
C GLY A 410 -10.83 -18.70 -12.42
N SER A 411 -11.24 -19.86 -12.96
CA SER A 411 -12.33 -19.92 -13.95
C SER A 411 -13.65 -19.39 -13.39
N SER A 412 -13.98 -19.68 -12.14
CA SER A 412 -15.18 -19.16 -11.48
C SER A 412 -15.11 -17.65 -11.35
N LEU A 413 -13.94 -17.09 -11.01
CA LEU A 413 -13.73 -15.64 -10.95
C LEU A 413 -13.89 -15.01 -12.34
N VAL A 414 -13.29 -15.57 -13.39
CA VAL A 414 -13.45 -15.11 -14.77
C VAL A 414 -14.92 -15.12 -15.18
N ASP A 415 -15.66 -16.20 -14.87
CA ASP A 415 -17.09 -16.33 -15.22
C ASP A 415 -17.98 -15.29 -14.51
N MET A 416 -17.61 -14.85 -13.32
CA MET A 416 -18.29 -13.75 -12.63
C MET A 416 -17.93 -12.39 -13.24
N LEU A 417 -16.64 -12.12 -13.46
CA LEU A 417 -16.15 -10.82 -13.90
C LEU A 417 -16.58 -10.47 -15.32
N LYS A 418 -16.60 -11.44 -16.25
CA LYS A 418 -17.02 -11.21 -17.65
C LYS A 418 -18.46 -10.73 -17.81
N GLN A 419 -19.29 -10.81 -16.74
CA GLN A 419 -20.67 -10.32 -16.74
C GLN A 419 -20.77 -8.80 -16.57
N TYR A 420 -19.66 -8.11 -16.22
CA TYR A 420 -19.60 -6.67 -15.98
C TYR A 420 -19.09 -5.94 -17.22
N SER A 421 -19.29 -4.62 -17.25
CA SER A 421 -18.86 -3.80 -18.40
C SER A 421 -17.36 -3.91 -18.66
N GLN A 422 -16.57 -3.97 -17.59
CA GLN A 422 -15.12 -4.12 -17.59
C GLN A 422 -14.63 -4.62 -16.24
N ALA A 423 -13.58 -5.41 -16.22
CA ALA A 423 -12.88 -5.78 -15.00
C ALA A 423 -11.37 -5.55 -15.14
N HIS A 424 -10.76 -5.01 -14.07
CA HIS A 424 -9.32 -4.96 -13.91
C HIS A 424 -8.90 -5.87 -12.75
N VAL A 425 -7.88 -6.69 -12.96
CA VAL A 425 -7.31 -7.55 -11.92
C VAL A 425 -5.89 -7.08 -11.67
N PHE A 426 -5.56 -6.72 -10.44
CA PHE A 426 -4.20 -6.33 -10.04
C PHE A 426 -3.59 -7.42 -9.18
N THR A 427 -2.40 -7.88 -9.57
CA THR A 427 -1.67 -8.97 -8.92
C THR A 427 -0.19 -8.65 -8.74
N GLY A 428 0.47 -9.34 -7.81
CA GLY A 428 1.89 -9.23 -7.49
C GLY A 428 2.61 -10.57 -7.58
N HIS A 429 3.23 -11.01 -6.45
CA HIS A 429 3.82 -12.33 -6.21
C HIS A 429 5.02 -12.70 -7.10
N THR A 430 4.93 -12.46 -8.39
CA THR A 430 5.96 -12.89 -9.35
C THR A 430 7.22 -12.02 -9.34
N HIS A 431 7.16 -10.82 -8.75
CA HIS A 431 8.18 -9.78 -8.84
C HIS A 431 8.58 -9.44 -10.29
N LYS A 432 7.63 -9.56 -11.22
CA LYS A 432 7.78 -9.18 -12.63
C LYS A 432 6.69 -8.21 -13.02
N VAL A 433 6.94 -7.42 -14.05
CA VAL A 433 5.94 -6.51 -14.62
C VAL A 433 5.44 -7.07 -15.94
N TYR A 434 4.17 -7.46 -16.00
CA TYR A 434 3.53 -7.85 -17.25
C TYR A 434 2.02 -7.59 -17.21
N ASN A 435 1.42 -7.49 -18.39
CA ASN A 435 -0.02 -7.31 -18.54
C ASN A 435 -0.62 -8.46 -19.37
N VAL A 436 -1.86 -8.84 -19.06
CA VAL A 436 -2.65 -9.80 -19.83
C VAL A 436 -3.94 -9.12 -20.27
N ASP A 437 -4.01 -8.79 -21.56
CA ASP A 437 -5.17 -8.14 -22.16
C ASP A 437 -6.16 -9.19 -22.69
N LYS A 438 -7.28 -9.34 -22.01
CA LYS A 438 -8.44 -10.15 -22.39
C LYS A 438 -9.72 -9.33 -22.52
N LEU A 439 -9.60 -8.02 -22.73
CA LEU A 439 -10.76 -7.14 -22.86
C LEU A 439 -11.69 -7.56 -23.99
N ALA A 440 -11.14 -7.99 -25.11
CA ALA A 440 -11.95 -8.40 -26.27
C ALA A 440 -12.68 -9.73 -26.07
N SER A 441 -12.18 -10.64 -25.25
CA SER A 441 -12.76 -11.98 -25.05
C SER A 441 -13.59 -12.09 -23.77
N ASP A 442 -13.11 -11.47 -22.68
CA ASP A 442 -13.65 -11.69 -21.34
C ASP A 442 -13.96 -10.39 -20.58
N ASN A 443 -13.79 -9.21 -21.17
CA ASN A 443 -13.86 -7.89 -20.54
C ASN A 443 -12.86 -7.71 -19.37
N ILE A 444 -11.76 -8.48 -19.34
CA ILE A 444 -10.79 -8.50 -18.24
C ILE A 444 -9.44 -7.99 -18.73
N PHE A 445 -8.80 -7.16 -17.91
CA PHE A 445 -7.40 -6.78 -18.06
C PHE A 445 -6.66 -7.05 -16.75
N GLU A 446 -5.65 -7.93 -16.79
CA GLU A 446 -4.79 -8.17 -15.63
C GLU A 446 -3.50 -7.37 -15.70
N HIS A 447 -3.16 -6.78 -14.55
CA HIS A 447 -1.93 -6.06 -14.29
C HIS A 447 -1.11 -6.82 -13.26
N ASN A 448 -0.05 -7.51 -13.65
CA ASN A 448 0.95 -7.97 -12.70
C ASN A 448 1.91 -6.82 -12.45
N ALA A 449 1.77 -6.16 -11.29
CA ALA A 449 2.28 -4.81 -11.05
C ALA A 449 3.77 -4.75 -10.73
N GLY A 450 4.45 -5.90 -10.64
CA GLY A 450 5.84 -5.95 -10.17
C GLY A 450 5.95 -5.70 -8.66
N ALA A 451 7.18 -5.63 -8.17
CA ALA A 451 7.47 -5.52 -6.75
C ALA A 451 8.08 -4.16 -6.39
N ILE A 452 7.59 -3.53 -5.32
CA ILE A 452 8.25 -2.35 -4.73
C ILE A 452 9.66 -2.71 -4.29
N CYS A 453 9.85 -3.89 -3.69
CA CYS A 453 11.16 -4.38 -3.28
C CYS A 453 12.06 -4.82 -4.43
N ALA A 454 11.58 -4.79 -5.69
CA ALA A 454 12.30 -5.31 -6.86
C ALA A 454 12.77 -6.77 -6.62
N THR A 455 14.06 -7.02 -6.54
CA THR A 455 14.62 -8.31 -6.12
C THR A 455 14.87 -8.30 -4.61
N TRP A 456 13.80 -8.29 -3.79
CA TRP A 456 13.87 -8.41 -2.32
C TRP A 456 14.78 -7.36 -1.65
N TRP A 457 14.89 -6.15 -2.19
CA TRP A 457 15.82 -5.09 -1.78
C TRP A 457 17.31 -5.44 -2.01
N TRP A 458 17.64 -6.59 -2.57
CA TRP A 458 19.00 -7.09 -2.67
C TRP A 458 19.80 -6.48 -3.82
N THR A 459 19.18 -6.10 -4.93
CA THR A 459 19.92 -5.46 -6.04
C THR A 459 20.60 -4.19 -5.57
N SER A 460 19.89 -3.29 -4.91
CA SER A 460 20.43 -2.04 -4.40
C SER A 460 21.42 -2.23 -3.25
N TYR A 461 21.26 -3.30 -2.47
CA TYR A 461 22.24 -3.68 -1.45
C TYR A 461 23.55 -4.19 -2.04
N LEU A 462 23.49 -5.03 -3.07
CA LEU A 462 24.69 -5.60 -3.73
C LEU A 462 25.35 -4.65 -4.72
N THR A 463 24.56 -3.79 -5.36
CA THR A 463 25.00 -2.77 -6.31
C THR A 463 24.28 -1.46 -6.00
N PRO A 464 24.86 -0.61 -5.14
CA PRO A 464 24.20 0.62 -4.69
C PRO A 464 23.74 1.51 -5.85
N GLY A 465 22.50 2.00 -5.75
CA GLY A 465 21.86 2.83 -6.76
C GLY A 465 21.14 2.06 -7.87
N ILE A 466 21.16 0.73 -7.86
CA ILE A 466 20.42 -0.11 -8.82
C ILE A 466 19.27 -0.81 -8.10
N HIS A 467 18.03 -0.48 -8.44
CA HIS A 467 16.83 -1.04 -7.82
C HIS A 467 15.92 -1.65 -8.90
N ILE A 468 16.18 -2.91 -9.26
CA ILE A 468 15.52 -3.61 -10.36
C ILE A 468 15.14 -5.04 -10.00
N GLY A 469 14.06 -5.53 -10.61
CA GLY A 469 13.54 -6.88 -10.52
C GLY A 469 14.27 -7.87 -11.44
N GLN A 470 13.93 -9.15 -11.31
CA GLN A 470 14.55 -10.24 -12.07
C GLN A 470 14.33 -10.17 -13.58
N ASP A 471 13.34 -9.43 -14.03
CA ASP A 471 13.01 -9.12 -15.44
C ASP A 471 13.64 -7.81 -15.92
N GLY A 472 14.38 -7.11 -15.04
CA GLY A 472 15.02 -5.84 -15.32
C GLY A 472 14.10 -4.62 -15.21
N ALA A 473 12.81 -4.79 -14.90
CA ALA A 473 11.94 -3.68 -14.56
C ALA A 473 12.42 -3.02 -13.25
N PRO A 474 12.33 -1.68 -13.10
CA PRO A 474 12.65 -1.03 -11.83
C PRO A 474 11.69 -1.47 -10.72
N GLY A 475 12.13 -1.39 -9.46
CA GLY A 475 11.21 -1.40 -8.33
C GLY A 475 10.36 -0.13 -8.32
N GLY A 476 9.06 -0.28 -8.08
CA GLY A 476 8.14 0.85 -8.16
C GLY A 476 6.68 0.44 -7.96
N TYR A 477 5.77 1.28 -8.41
CA TYR A 477 4.33 1.11 -8.24
C TYR A 477 3.54 1.54 -9.47
N THR A 478 2.28 1.15 -9.56
CA THR A 478 1.41 1.56 -10.65
C THR A 478 0.49 2.70 -10.20
N ILE A 479 0.39 3.74 -11.00
CA ILE A 479 -0.54 4.85 -10.85
C ILE A 479 -1.73 4.57 -11.75
N VAL A 480 -2.92 4.41 -11.19
CA VAL A 480 -4.17 4.20 -11.94
C VAL A 480 -5.05 5.42 -11.76
N ASN A 481 -5.26 6.17 -12.83
CA ASN A 481 -6.19 7.28 -12.87
C ASN A 481 -7.54 6.81 -13.37
N VAL A 482 -8.58 7.06 -12.60
CA VAL A 482 -9.97 6.70 -12.89
C VAL A 482 -10.78 7.96 -13.12
N ASP A 483 -11.51 8.01 -14.23
CA ASP A 483 -12.46 9.06 -14.59
C ASP A 483 -13.80 8.40 -14.97
N GLY A 484 -14.65 8.24 -13.97
CA GLY A 484 -15.89 7.49 -14.08
C GLY A 484 -15.66 5.99 -14.33
N ASP A 485 -15.78 5.56 -15.58
CA ASP A 485 -15.54 4.19 -16.06
C ASP A 485 -14.25 4.07 -16.88
N LYS A 486 -13.51 5.16 -17.05
CA LYS A 486 -12.28 5.20 -17.86
C LYS A 486 -11.06 5.02 -16.98
N PHE A 487 -10.24 4.05 -17.33
CA PHE A 487 -9.00 3.71 -16.63
C PHE A 487 -7.80 4.10 -17.49
N LYS A 488 -6.84 4.77 -16.86
CA LYS A 488 -5.50 5.01 -17.42
C LYS A 488 -4.46 4.64 -16.37
N TRP A 489 -3.43 3.95 -16.76
CA TRP A 489 -2.37 3.53 -15.83
C TRP A 489 -0.98 3.77 -16.40
N GLN A 490 -0.04 4.00 -15.50
CA GLN A 490 1.39 4.13 -15.79
C GLN A 490 2.18 3.51 -14.66
N PHE A 491 3.26 2.83 -15.00
CA PHE A 491 4.22 2.37 -14.01
C PHE A 491 5.09 3.56 -13.57
N LYS A 492 5.37 3.67 -12.28
CA LYS A 492 6.23 4.69 -11.67
C LYS A 492 7.37 4.02 -10.93
N ALA A 493 8.57 4.08 -11.50
CA ALA A 493 9.77 3.60 -10.83
C ALA A 493 10.12 4.52 -9.64
N THR A 494 10.45 3.94 -8.48
CA THR A 494 10.85 4.69 -7.28
C THR A 494 12.05 5.58 -7.57
N GLY A 495 11.94 6.87 -7.23
CA GLY A 495 12.99 7.86 -7.42
C GLY A 495 13.27 8.23 -8.89
N LYS A 496 12.43 7.82 -9.85
CA LYS A 496 12.53 8.15 -11.26
C LYS A 496 11.33 8.96 -11.74
N PRO A 497 11.46 9.77 -12.78
CA PRO A 497 10.30 10.43 -13.37
C PRO A 497 9.35 9.39 -14.00
N VAL A 498 8.07 9.76 -14.17
CA VAL A 498 7.01 8.86 -14.67
C VAL A 498 7.21 8.42 -16.13
N ASP A 499 8.01 9.16 -16.89
CA ASP A 499 8.35 8.84 -18.28
C ASP A 499 9.52 7.85 -18.41
N PHE A 500 10.13 7.40 -17.31
CA PHE A 500 11.11 6.34 -17.30
C PHE A 500 10.45 4.97 -17.49
N GLN A 501 10.15 4.62 -18.75
CA GLN A 501 9.35 3.45 -19.12
C GLN A 501 10.11 2.36 -19.87
N PHE A 502 11.36 2.62 -20.26
CA PHE A 502 12.18 1.63 -20.95
C PHE A 502 13.66 1.90 -20.76
N ARG A 503 14.50 0.93 -21.12
CA ARG A 503 15.96 1.01 -21.10
C ARG A 503 16.53 0.33 -22.33
N THR A 504 17.63 0.90 -22.87
CA THR A 504 18.27 0.40 -24.08
C THR A 504 19.69 -0.09 -23.82
N TYR A 505 20.09 -1.08 -24.61
CA TYR A 505 21.40 -1.70 -24.54
C TYR A 505 22.03 -1.84 -25.94
N ASP A 506 23.27 -1.36 -26.12
CA ASP A 506 24.02 -1.58 -27.33
C ASP A 506 24.75 -2.93 -27.28
N ARG A 507 24.30 -3.86 -28.09
CA ARG A 507 24.83 -5.23 -28.07
C ARG A 507 26.29 -5.31 -28.48
N ASN A 508 26.79 -4.33 -29.25
CA ASN A 508 28.18 -4.28 -29.68
C ASN A 508 29.18 -3.94 -28.54
N THR A 509 28.72 -3.31 -27.45
CA THR A 509 29.56 -2.93 -26.30
C THR A 509 29.51 -3.93 -25.15
N MET A 510 28.70 -5.01 -25.29
CA MET A 510 28.47 -5.97 -24.23
C MET A 510 29.29 -7.23 -24.44
N SER A 511 30.15 -7.55 -23.45
CA SER A 511 30.89 -8.82 -23.35
C SER A 511 30.98 -9.23 -21.89
N PHE A 512 30.23 -10.28 -21.50
CA PHE A 512 30.11 -10.70 -20.12
C PHE A 512 30.95 -11.96 -19.85
N THR A 513 32.23 -11.76 -19.55
CA THR A 513 33.14 -12.84 -19.23
C THR A 513 33.08 -13.20 -17.74
N ALA A 514 33.30 -14.48 -17.41
CA ALA A 514 33.39 -14.92 -16.02
C ALA A 514 34.54 -14.22 -15.27
N ALA A 515 35.67 -14.00 -15.95
CA ALA A 515 36.81 -13.29 -15.38
C ALA A 515 36.48 -11.85 -14.93
N LYS A 516 35.58 -11.16 -15.65
CA LYS A 516 35.21 -9.77 -15.33
C LYS A 516 34.14 -9.71 -14.24
N TYR A 517 33.11 -10.59 -14.25
CA TYR A 517 31.93 -10.42 -13.44
C TYR A 517 31.82 -11.39 -12.25
N VAL A 518 32.53 -12.53 -12.32
CA VAL A 518 32.54 -13.56 -11.26
C VAL A 518 33.96 -14.12 -11.03
N PRO A 519 34.99 -13.25 -10.87
CA PRO A 519 36.40 -13.67 -10.79
C PRO A 519 36.67 -14.64 -9.63
N ASP A 520 36.00 -14.44 -8.48
CA ASP A 520 36.22 -15.18 -7.24
C ASP A 520 35.33 -16.45 -7.11
N ALA A 521 34.44 -16.67 -8.10
CA ALA A 521 33.56 -17.82 -8.10
C ALA A 521 34.31 -19.13 -8.38
N SER A 522 33.83 -20.23 -7.85
CA SER A 522 34.26 -21.58 -8.27
C SER A 522 33.90 -21.84 -9.73
N ASP A 523 34.56 -22.81 -10.35
CA ASP A 523 34.31 -23.12 -11.77
C ASP A 523 32.85 -23.51 -12.04
N ALA A 524 32.17 -24.18 -11.09
CA ALA A 524 30.75 -24.48 -11.20
C ALA A 524 29.91 -23.22 -11.30
N TYR A 525 30.17 -22.20 -10.48
CA TYR A 525 29.43 -20.93 -10.51
C TYR A 525 29.87 -20.03 -11.67
N LYS A 526 31.13 -20.09 -12.13
CA LYS A 526 31.56 -19.46 -13.39
C LYS A 526 30.78 -20.01 -14.58
N ASN A 527 30.66 -21.34 -14.67
CA ASN A 527 29.87 -21.98 -15.73
C ASN A 527 28.38 -21.59 -15.63
N GLN A 528 27.83 -21.56 -14.41
CA GLN A 528 26.45 -21.12 -14.21
C GLN A 528 26.22 -19.65 -14.64
N PHE A 529 27.19 -18.76 -14.36
CA PHE A 529 27.13 -17.38 -14.84
C PHE A 529 27.10 -17.31 -16.36
N LEU A 530 27.93 -18.09 -17.07
CA LEU A 530 27.95 -18.11 -18.53
C LEU A 530 26.63 -18.58 -19.13
N LEU A 531 25.91 -19.51 -18.46
CA LEU A 531 24.55 -19.90 -18.86
C LEU A 531 23.54 -18.76 -18.74
N TYR A 532 23.59 -17.99 -17.63
CA TYR A 532 22.74 -16.80 -17.48
C TYR A 532 23.11 -15.69 -18.47
N ALA A 533 24.41 -15.50 -18.76
CA ALA A 533 24.89 -14.50 -19.68
C ALA A 533 24.55 -14.83 -21.14
N SER A 534 24.43 -16.14 -21.47
CA SER A 534 23.99 -16.59 -22.80
C SER A 534 24.66 -15.80 -23.94
N ASP A 535 23.89 -15.12 -24.77
CA ASP A 535 24.39 -14.34 -25.90
C ASP A 535 25.31 -13.17 -25.51
N TYR A 536 25.29 -12.72 -24.25
CA TYR A 536 26.13 -11.62 -23.77
C TYR A 536 27.58 -12.03 -23.51
N VAL A 537 27.92 -13.32 -23.56
CA VAL A 537 29.29 -13.84 -23.30
C VAL A 537 30.28 -13.28 -24.32
N THR A 538 29.88 -13.18 -25.59
CA THR A 538 30.72 -12.70 -26.69
C THR A 538 30.28 -11.31 -27.13
N THR A 539 31.28 -10.49 -27.57
CA THR A 539 31.00 -9.21 -28.20
C THR A 539 30.26 -9.46 -29.53
N SER A 540 29.21 -8.71 -29.75
CA SER A 540 28.47 -8.75 -31.01
C SER A 540 29.01 -7.69 -31.99
N THR A 541 28.99 -8.01 -33.27
CA THR A 541 29.23 -7.07 -34.39
C THR A 541 27.96 -6.90 -35.22
N SER A 542 26.82 -7.39 -34.74
CA SER A 542 25.56 -7.40 -35.49
C SER A 542 24.86 -6.04 -35.55
N ASN A 543 25.36 -5.03 -34.83
CA ASN A 543 24.75 -3.70 -34.64
C ASN A 543 23.33 -3.76 -34.04
N GLU A 544 23.01 -4.82 -33.31
CA GLU A 544 21.73 -4.94 -32.63
C GLU A 544 21.68 -4.05 -31.39
N VAL A 545 20.52 -3.44 -31.16
CA VAL A 545 20.15 -2.73 -29.93
C VAL A 545 18.98 -3.44 -29.29
N TYR A 546 19.08 -3.72 -27.99
CA TYR A 546 18.04 -4.32 -27.20
C TYR A 546 17.31 -3.25 -26.38
N MET A 547 16.01 -3.39 -26.28
CA MET A 547 15.13 -2.49 -25.51
C MET A 547 14.34 -3.33 -24.53
N ASN A 548 14.44 -3.02 -23.23
CA ASN A 548 13.61 -3.55 -22.17
C ASN A 548 12.50 -2.53 -21.90
N VAL A 549 11.25 -2.84 -22.27
CA VAL A 549 10.10 -1.94 -22.17
C VAL A 549 9.11 -2.54 -21.18
N TRP A 550 9.27 -2.17 -19.89
CA TRP A 550 8.40 -2.71 -18.84
C TRP A 550 6.98 -2.14 -18.91
N ASN A 551 6.02 -2.82 -18.29
CA ASN A 551 4.59 -2.51 -18.35
C ASN A 551 3.99 -2.54 -19.78
N TYR A 552 4.70 -3.13 -20.73
CA TYR A 552 4.25 -3.29 -22.12
C TYR A 552 2.97 -4.12 -22.21
N ASP A 553 2.05 -3.73 -23.09
CA ASP A 553 0.97 -4.57 -23.60
C ASP A 553 0.91 -4.51 -25.14
N PRO A 554 0.22 -5.44 -25.81
CA PRO A 554 0.24 -5.53 -27.28
C PRO A 554 -0.30 -4.30 -28.05
N SER A 555 -0.97 -3.37 -27.38
CA SER A 555 -1.45 -2.12 -28.01
C SER A 555 -0.36 -1.02 -28.07
N TRP A 556 0.74 -1.19 -27.37
CA TRP A 556 1.84 -0.23 -27.40
C TRP A 556 2.57 -0.26 -28.76
N LYS A 557 3.05 0.89 -29.18
CA LYS A 557 3.85 1.03 -30.41
C LYS A 557 5.29 1.36 -30.06
N ILE A 558 6.21 0.60 -30.63
CA ILE A 558 7.65 0.86 -30.51
C ILE A 558 8.17 1.17 -31.90
N GLU A 559 8.63 2.40 -32.10
CA GLU A 559 9.13 2.93 -33.36
C GLU A 559 10.60 3.31 -33.18
N VAL A 560 11.47 2.88 -34.08
CA VAL A 560 12.89 3.22 -34.06
C VAL A 560 13.27 3.72 -35.46
N THR A 561 13.95 4.85 -35.51
CA THR A 561 14.47 5.38 -36.77
C THR A 561 15.97 5.60 -36.70
N GLU A 562 16.65 5.42 -37.84
CA GLU A 562 18.05 5.70 -38.07
C GLU A 562 18.17 6.68 -39.23
N ASN A 563 18.71 7.86 -38.99
CA ASN A 563 18.79 8.94 -40.00
C ASN A 563 17.40 9.24 -40.64
N GLY A 564 16.33 9.17 -39.88
CA GLY A 564 14.96 9.38 -40.35
C GLY A 564 14.29 8.16 -41.00
N ASN A 565 15.02 7.08 -41.26
CA ASN A 565 14.49 5.86 -41.88
C ASN A 565 14.02 4.89 -40.79
N PRO A 566 12.82 4.28 -40.93
CA PRO A 566 12.30 3.35 -39.94
C PRO A 566 13.07 2.02 -39.95
N LEU A 567 13.35 1.50 -38.75
CA LEU A 567 13.93 0.18 -38.56
C LEU A 567 12.87 -0.82 -38.10
N LYS A 568 13.05 -2.09 -38.48
CA LYS A 568 12.16 -3.18 -38.04
C LYS A 568 12.41 -3.52 -36.58
N VAL A 569 11.44 -3.25 -35.72
CA VAL A 569 11.41 -3.70 -34.32
C VAL A 569 10.93 -5.14 -34.26
N THR A 570 11.63 -6.01 -33.54
CA THR A 570 11.30 -7.43 -33.39
C THR A 570 11.16 -7.77 -31.90
N PRO A 571 10.02 -8.30 -31.43
CA PRO A 571 9.90 -8.84 -30.08
C PRO A 571 10.85 -10.00 -29.85
N MET A 572 11.35 -10.13 -28.62
CA MET A 572 12.22 -11.25 -28.24
C MET A 572 12.04 -11.58 -26.76
N ARG A 573 12.60 -12.70 -26.32
CA ARG A 573 12.81 -12.99 -24.91
C ARG A 573 14.30 -12.86 -24.60
N ALA A 574 14.63 -12.19 -23.52
CA ALA A 574 16.01 -12.04 -23.07
C ALA A 574 16.10 -11.87 -21.55
N ASN A 575 17.23 -12.27 -20.99
CA ASN A 575 17.63 -11.90 -19.65
C ASN A 575 18.04 -10.42 -19.62
N ASP A 576 17.61 -9.67 -18.62
CA ASP A 576 18.05 -8.28 -18.48
C ASP A 576 19.55 -8.25 -18.09
N PRO A 577 20.40 -7.62 -18.90
CA PRO A 577 21.84 -7.60 -18.65
C PRO A 577 22.22 -6.80 -17.39
N LEU A 578 21.45 -5.77 -17.04
CA LEU A 578 21.71 -4.98 -15.84
C LEU A 578 21.40 -5.76 -14.57
N HIS A 579 20.25 -6.48 -14.51
CA HIS A 579 19.96 -7.36 -13.39
C HIS A 579 20.97 -8.51 -13.27
N LEU A 580 21.39 -9.07 -14.42
CA LEU A 580 22.39 -10.13 -14.44
C LEU A 580 23.68 -9.70 -13.73
N VAL A 581 24.23 -8.52 -14.05
CA VAL A 581 25.49 -8.07 -13.45
C VAL A 581 25.33 -7.47 -12.07
N SER A 582 24.17 -6.85 -11.78
CA SER A 582 23.92 -6.16 -10.51
C SER A 582 23.55 -7.12 -9.38
N TYR A 583 22.94 -8.26 -9.70
CA TYR A 583 22.45 -9.23 -8.73
C TYR A 583 22.99 -10.64 -8.94
N THR A 584 22.66 -11.30 -10.06
CA THR A 584 22.97 -12.73 -10.27
C THR A 584 24.47 -12.97 -10.22
N ALA A 585 25.27 -12.19 -10.94
CA ALA A 585 26.72 -12.29 -10.92
C ALA A 585 27.31 -12.03 -9.53
N LYS A 586 26.78 -11.03 -8.80
CA LYS A 586 27.24 -10.70 -7.43
C LYS A 586 27.02 -11.85 -6.44
N ARG A 587 25.93 -12.60 -6.61
CA ARG A 587 25.64 -13.80 -5.79
C ARG A 587 26.58 -14.95 -6.15
N LEU A 588 26.69 -15.25 -7.43
CA LEU A 588 27.58 -16.32 -7.94
C LEU A 588 29.04 -16.05 -7.59
N ASN A 589 29.51 -14.79 -7.66
CA ASN A 589 30.87 -14.45 -7.28
C ASN A 589 31.20 -14.72 -5.81
N LYS A 590 30.19 -14.75 -4.94
CA LYS A 590 30.30 -15.15 -3.52
C LYS A 590 30.08 -16.64 -3.31
N ASN A 591 30.09 -17.47 -4.34
CA ASN A 591 29.77 -18.90 -4.30
C ASN A 591 28.38 -19.17 -3.65
N ALA A 592 27.43 -18.29 -3.87
CA ALA A 592 26.07 -18.43 -3.36
C ALA A 592 25.07 -18.57 -4.51
N LYS A 593 24.21 -19.60 -4.45
CA LYS A 593 23.13 -19.78 -5.42
C LYS A 593 22.19 -18.56 -5.35
N PRO A 594 21.93 -17.88 -6.48
CA PRO A 594 21.00 -16.75 -6.47
C PRO A 594 19.56 -17.27 -6.36
N SER A 595 18.85 -16.87 -5.28
CA SER A 595 17.40 -16.89 -5.28
C SER A 595 16.93 -15.77 -6.20
N PHE A 596 15.87 -15.95 -6.98
CA PHE A 596 15.40 -14.93 -7.92
C PHE A 596 16.47 -14.46 -8.92
N ALA A 597 17.23 -15.41 -9.47
CA ALA A 597 18.17 -15.13 -10.56
C ALA A 597 17.48 -14.44 -11.74
N THR A 598 18.25 -13.73 -12.55
CA THR A 598 17.75 -13.10 -13.78
C THR A 598 16.92 -14.10 -14.60
N ARG A 599 15.76 -13.65 -15.04
CA ARG A 599 14.85 -14.44 -15.87
C ARG A 599 14.49 -13.70 -17.14
N ASP A 600 14.40 -14.46 -18.22
CA ASP A 600 13.94 -13.92 -19.49
C ASP A 600 12.50 -13.42 -19.39
N THR A 601 12.21 -12.36 -20.11
CA THR A 601 10.90 -11.71 -20.13
C THR A 601 10.43 -11.45 -21.55
N ARG A 602 9.11 -11.22 -21.73
CA ARG A 602 8.47 -10.95 -23.02
C ARG A 602 8.46 -9.48 -23.40
N HIS A 603 8.89 -8.59 -22.52
CA HIS A 603 8.93 -7.15 -22.79
C HIS A 603 10.28 -6.66 -23.31
N PHE A 604 11.06 -7.57 -23.93
CA PHE A 604 12.26 -7.24 -24.69
C PHE A 604 12.00 -7.12 -26.19
N PHE A 605 12.66 -6.16 -26.80
CA PHE A 605 12.60 -5.90 -28.24
C PHE A 605 14.00 -5.66 -28.77
N LYS A 606 14.20 -5.92 -30.08
CA LYS A 606 15.45 -5.62 -30.74
C LYS A 606 15.26 -4.93 -32.08
N VAL A 607 16.25 -4.13 -32.44
CA VAL A 607 16.41 -3.55 -33.77
C VAL A 607 17.85 -3.78 -34.24
N LYS A 608 18.05 -3.77 -35.55
CA LYS A 608 19.37 -3.83 -36.16
C LYS A 608 19.66 -2.51 -36.85
N ALA A 609 20.71 -1.80 -36.41
CA ALA A 609 21.20 -0.58 -37.03
C ALA A 609 22.13 -0.89 -38.24
N SER A 610 22.32 0.09 -39.11
CA SER A 610 23.20 -0.04 -40.27
C SER A 610 24.69 -0.02 -39.89
N SER A 611 25.04 0.68 -38.79
CA SER A 611 26.44 0.83 -38.33
C SER A 611 26.55 0.74 -36.81
N PRO A 612 27.74 0.56 -36.24
CA PRO A 612 27.97 0.54 -34.82
C PRO A 612 27.88 1.92 -34.14
N SER A 613 27.91 3.01 -34.90
CA SER A 613 28.01 4.38 -34.35
C SER A 613 26.85 5.30 -34.71
N THR A 614 25.85 4.81 -35.46
CA THR A 614 24.69 5.64 -35.84
C THR A 614 23.76 5.84 -34.67
N THR A 615 23.34 7.08 -34.41
CA THR A 615 22.31 7.41 -33.42
C THR A 615 20.96 6.82 -33.82
N LEU A 616 20.27 6.21 -32.87
CA LEU A 616 18.90 5.73 -33.05
C LEU A 616 17.92 6.63 -32.31
N ASN A 617 16.86 7.08 -32.98
CA ASN A 617 15.76 7.78 -32.36
C ASN A 617 14.68 6.74 -32.00
N ILE A 618 14.49 6.51 -30.70
CA ILE A 618 13.57 5.51 -30.18
C ILE A 618 12.35 6.22 -29.61
N LYS A 619 11.17 5.75 -30.01
CA LYS A 619 9.88 6.27 -29.55
C LYS A 619 8.99 5.11 -29.14
N VAL A 620 8.60 5.10 -27.90
CA VAL A 620 7.62 4.16 -27.34
C VAL A 620 6.35 4.93 -27.06
N THR A 621 5.22 4.45 -27.58
CA THR A 621 3.89 5.05 -27.34
C THR A 621 3.03 4.02 -26.65
N ASP A 622 2.52 4.35 -25.45
CA ASP A 622 1.63 3.46 -24.71
C ASP A 622 0.19 3.46 -25.28
N ARG A 623 -0.68 2.64 -24.71
CA ARG A 623 -2.09 2.53 -25.18
C ARG A 623 -2.90 3.81 -25.00
N PHE A 624 -2.44 4.75 -24.17
CA PHE A 624 -3.11 6.02 -23.88
C PHE A 624 -2.56 7.19 -24.71
N GLY A 625 -1.55 6.92 -25.55
CA GLY A 625 -0.89 7.92 -26.38
C GLY A 625 0.22 8.69 -25.72
N ASN A 626 0.64 8.33 -24.48
CA ASN A 626 1.84 8.88 -23.88
C ASN A 626 3.08 8.44 -24.65
N ILE A 627 4.02 9.35 -24.85
CA ILE A 627 5.20 9.13 -25.69
C ILE A 627 6.46 9.21 -24.82
N TYR A 628 7.27 8.17 -24.86
CA TYR A 628 8.56 8.05 -24.20
C TYR A 628 9.65 7.98 -25.26
N LYS A 629 10.74 8.75 -25.11
CA LYS A 629 11.76 8.90 -26.16
C LYS A 629 13.18 8.75 -25.61
N GLU A 630 14.06 8.21 -26.46
CA GLU A 630 15.49 8.25 -26.26
C GLU A 630 16.18 8.47 -27.62
N ASP A 631 17.07 9.47 -27.68
CA ASP A 631 18.02 9.63 -28.77
C ASP A 631 19.31 8.88 -28.35
N MET A 632 19.37 7.60 -28.70
CA MET A 632 20.44 6.71 -28.30
C MET A 632 21.69 6.95 -29.15
N ALA A 633 22.62 7.75 -28.63
CA ALA A 633 23.97 7.86 -29.21
C ALA A 633 24.70 6.50 -29.11
N ARG A 634 25.43 6.12 -30.18
CA ARG A 634 26.17 4.86 -30.24
C ARG A 634 27.61 5.13 -30.64
N PRO A 635 28.59 4.33 -30.13
CA PRO A 635 28.40 3.20 -29.22
C PRO A 635 27.93 3.64 -27.84
N LYS A 636 26.98 2.92 -27.25
CA LYS A 636 26.51 3.12 -25.87
C LYS A 636 27.15 2.07 -24.97
N GLU A 637 28.16 2.49 -24.22
CA GLU A 637 28.89 1.58 -23.33
C GLU A 637 27.98 0.99 -22.24
N PHE A 638 28.11 -0.32 -21.99
CA PHE A 638 27.41 -0.99 -20.92
C PHE A 638 28.05 -0.68 -19.56
N SER A 639 27.32 0.00 -18.69
CA SER A 639 27.70 0.21 -17.29
C SER A 639 26.45 0.17 -16.38
N THR A 640 26.68 0.14 -15.07
CA THR A 640 25.58 0.29 -14.10
C THR A 640 24.99 1.70 -14.10
N ASP A 641 25.68 2.69 -14.68
CA ASP A 641 25.18 4.07 -14.80
C ASP A 641 24.02 4.21 -15.80
N ILE A 642 23.78 3.19 -16.64
CA ILE A 642 22.59 3.10 -17.50
C ILE A 642 21.28 3.19 -16.69
N TYR A 643 21.30 2.85 -15.41
CA TYR A 643 20.14 2.97 -14.53
C TYR A 643 19.97 4.39 -13.95
N LYS A 644 21.04 5.15 -13.84
CA LYS A 644 21.05 6.50 -13.28
C LYS A 644 20.60 7.50 -14.33
#